data_c809ce92e2568fc0c0a6a804773b585e
#
_entry.id   c809ce92e2568fc0c0a6a804773b585e
#
_cell.length_a   1.000
_cell.length_b   1.000
_cell.length_c   1.000
_cell.angle_alpha   90.00
_cell.angle_beta   90.00
_cell.angle_gamma   90.00
#
_symmetry.space_group_name_H-M   'P 1'
#
loop_
_entity.id
_entity.type
_entity.pdbx_description
1 polymer ?
#
loop_
_entity_poly.entity_id
_entity_poly.type
_entity_poly.pdbx_seq_one_letter_code
_entity_poly.pdbx_strand_id
1 'polypeptide(L)'
;MIIFNLRFKHNSMMRFFLLLIFLFPVITFAQPDRWQQRVKYTMNIDMDVNTNQFKGKQKLEYTNNSPDVLNKLFYHLYFNAFQPNSSMDVRSQELGKNFINGRGDWDARVRDRISKLTDKEIGYQKIISLKINGVPQPFKYHETILEVNLVKPIAPKSKVVIDMDFEAQVPLQVRRSGRDNPTTGVRYSMSQWYPKLCEYDYEGWHPTPYIAREFYGVWGDYDVTINIDKTYKLGGTGMLINANEIGWGYDAPNTELKPITKEKRTWHFVGNNVHDFVWAADPDYKHLVRKMPNGGPTLNVIYNYIENNPKNDSAWNEVADAAVIALPYMESKFGKYPYPQYSFIHGGDGGMEYPMATLISGPGLGTVFHEWMHSWYQMMLGTNESLYPWMDEGFTSYAEDLVSKFYNKKSSLQGLKETLQRNPNNKNLADLIPILPEDHSSAYAGYYALVKSGYEEPLTTHSDHYNTNFAYSNAAYAKGEVFMEQLGYIIGADTRDKVLLEYYNEWHFKHPNSSDFIQVAEKVSGIKLDWYKEYFCSTTKTVNYGIDSLWEEVGVTKIRLRRIGQMPMPIDLQLTFKDGSTEMHYMPLNLMFGEKPNENAAQKREVHEEWRWTHPTYVVEVKHKLTDITAVEIDPSKRMTDVDRKNNLLELKW
;
A
#
# COMPACT_ATOMS: atom_id res chain seq x y z
N MET A 1 -81.47 31.16 -25.02
CA MET A 1 -81.30 29.92 -24.24
C MET A 1 -80.39 29.00 -24.99
N ILE A 2 -79.08 29.16 -24.81
CA ILE A 2 -78.04 28.29 -25.40
C ILE A 2 -77.07 27.94 -24.29
N ILE A 3 -77.04 26.70 -23.90
CA ILE A 3 -76.09 26.13 -22.92
C ILE A 3 -74.85 25.72 -23.71
N PHE A 4 -73.71 26.30 -23.43
CA PHE A 4 -72.41 25.82 -23.90
C PHE A 4 -71.68 25.02 -22.82
N ASN A 5 -71.53 23.73 -23.13
CA ASN A 5 -70.75 22.74 -22.34
C ASN A 5 -69.23 23.03 -22.50
N LEU A 6 -68.55 23.39 -21.45
CA LEU A 6 -67.10 23.46 -21.35
C LEU A 6 -66.60 22.11 -20.69
N ARG A 7 -66.40 21.12 -21.53
CA ARG A 7 -65.53 20.00 -21.19
C ARG A 7 -64.33 20.00 -22.14
N PHE A 8 -63.21 19.86 -21.62
CA PHE A 8 -61.83 19.66 -22.16
C PHE A 8 -60.87 20.78 -21.79
N LYS A 9 -60.14 20.53 -20.67
CA LYS A 9 -58.72 20.97 -20.52
C LYS A 9 -57.99 20.35 -19.33
N HIS A 10 -58.42 19.23 -18.78
CA HIS A 10 -57.72 18.61 -17.66
C HIS A 10 -56.71 17.51 -18.06
N ASN A 11 -56.83 16.93 -19.26
CA ASN A 11 -55.95 15.80 -19.67
C ASN A 11 -54.66 16.20 -20.39
N SER A 12 -54.47 17.45 -20.84
CA SER A 12 -53.23 17.88 -21.49
C SER A 12 -52.15 18.29 -20.48
N MET A 13 -52.51 18.89 -19.36
CA MET A 13 -51.57 19.29 -18.32
C MET A 13 -50.95 18.08 -17.59
N MET A 14 -51.76 17.03 -17.35
CA MET A 14 -51.27 15.80 -16.72
C MET A 14 -50.36 14.96 -17.64
N ARG A 15 -50.56 15.03 -18.96
CA ARG A 15 -49.64 14.41 -19.93
C ARG A 15 -48.34 15.22 -20.11
N PHE A 16 -48.38 16.52 -19.92
CA PHE A 16 -47.17 17.36 -19.93
C PHE A 16 -46.35 17.17 -18.68
N PHE A 17 -46.96 16.97 -17.50
CA PHE A 17 -46.26 16.66 -16.25
C PHE A 17 -45.67 15.24 -16.25
N LEU A 18 -46.33 14.27 -16.86
CA LEU A 18 -45.78 12.91 -17.04
C LEU A 18 -44.62 12.86 -18.05
N LEU A 19 -44.62 13.72 -19.09
CA LEU A 19 -43.49 13.84 -20.02
C LEU A 19 -42.30 14.59 -19.43
N LEU A 20 -42.51 15.53 -18.49
CA LEU A 20 -41.45 16.21 -17.79
C LEU A 20 -40.75 15.35 -16.74
N ILE A 21 -41.44 14.34 -16.19
CA ILE A 21 -40.82 13.37 -15.25
C ILE A 21 -39.90 12.39 -16.00
N PHE A 22 -40.14 12.12 -17.31
CA PHE A 22 -39.23 11.32 -18.13
C PHE A 22 -38.01 12.08 -18.72
N LEU A 23 -37.95 13.41 -18.55
CA LEU A 23 -36.86 14.24 -19.05
C LEU A 23 -35.93 14.79 -17.96
N PHE A 24 -36.09 14.37 -16.70
CA PHE A 24 -34.98 14.48 -15.77
C PHE A 24 -33.91 13.45 -16.18
N PRO A 25 -32.75 13.89 -16.69
CA PRO A 25 -31.61 12.98 -16.74
C PRO A 25 -31.43 12.52 -15.31
N VAL A 26 -31.60 11.25 -15.05
CA VAL A 26 -31.00 10.59 -13.91
C VAL A 26 -29.52 10.85 -14.16
N ILE A 27 -28.94 11.87 -13.53
CA ILE A 27 -27.52 12.02 -13.39
C ILE A 27 -27.12 10.87 -12.47
N THR A 28 -27.06 9.68 -13.06
CA THR A 28 -26.23 8.63 -12.53
C THR A 28 -24.84 9.23 -12.62
N PHE A 29 -24.25 9.57 -11.50
CA PHE A 29 -22.81 9.64 -11.42
C PHE A 29 -22.34 8.25 -11.84
N ALA A 30 -22.04 8.10 -13.11
CA ALA A 30 -21.36 6.94 -13.63
C ALA A 30 -19.96 7.04 -13.03
N GLN A 31 -19.79 6.45 -11.85
CA GLN A 31 -18.46 5.98 -11.46
C GLN A 31 -17.98 5.14 -12.64
N PRO A 32 -16.69 5.19 -12.99
CA PRO A 32 -16.17 4.31 -14.03
C PRO A 32 -16.64 2.90 -13.71
N ASP A 33 -17.50 2.34 -14.56
CA ASP A 33 -18.13 1.04 -14.33
C ASP A 33 -17.11 -0.05 -14.64
N ARG A 34 -16.01 -0.01 -13.86
CA ARG A 34 -15.02 -1.08 -13.86
C ARG A 34 -15.59 -2.20 -13.04
N TRP A 35 -16.10 -3.24 -13.73
CA TRP A 35 -16.55 -4.45 -13.08
C TRP A 35 -15.39 -5.10 -12.32
N GLN A 36 -15.70 -5.75 -11.22
CA GLN A 36 -14.79 -6.59 -10.46
C GLN A 36 -15.52 -7.84 -10.00
N GLN A 37 -14.79 -8.92 -9.85
CA GLN A 37 -15.32 -10.20 -9.39
C GLN A 37 -15.76 -10.10 -7.92
N ARG A 38 -16.55 -11.08 -7.49
CA ARG A 38 -16.95 -11.20 -6.09
C ARG A 38 -16.92 -12.64 -5.64
N VAL A 39 -16.42 -12.85 -4.44
CA VAL A 39 -16.35 -14.16 -3.79
C VAL A 39 -17.08 -14.18 -2.46
N LYS A 40 -17.55 -15.38 -2.06
CA LYS A 40 -17.89 -15.68 -0.68
C LYS A 40 -17.30 -17.01 -0.31
N TYR A 41 -16.31 -16.98 0.56
CA TYR A 41 -15.66 -18.16 1.12
C TYR A 41 -16.40 -18.62 2.37
N THR A 42 -16.69 -19.94 2.45
CA THR A 42 -17.04 -20.62 3.69
C THR A 42 -16.04 -21.76 3.87
N MET A 43 -15.19 -21.65 4.90
CA MET A 43 -14.11 -22.60 5.14
C MET A 43 -14.21 -23.26 6.50
N ASN A 44 -14.00 -24.58 6.54
CA ASN A 44 -13.88 -25.35 7.77
C ASN A 44 -12.51 -26.04 7.80
N ILE A 45 -11.73 -25.69 8.82
CA ILE A 45 -10.34 -26.15 8.99
C ILE A 45 -10.25 -27.05 10.21
N ASP A 46 -9.62 -28.19 10.05
CA ASP A 46 -9.30 -29.10 11.14
C ASP A 46 -7.77 -29.24 11.27
N MET A 47 -7.20 -28.53 12.23
CA MET A 47 -5.76 -28.45 12.47
C MET A 47 -5.29 -29.54 13.43
N ASP A 48 -4.25 -30.27 13.04
CA ASP A 48 -3.49 -31.19 13.89
C ASP A 48 -2.14 -30.57 14.24
N VAL A 49 -2.01 -30.12 15.48
CA VAL A 49 -0.80 -29.46 15.99
C VAL A 49 0.38 -30.41 16.22
N ASN A 50 0.15 -31.72 16.24
CA ASN A 50 1.19 -32.72 16.41
C ASN A 50 1.92 -33.00 15.10
N THR A 51 1.16 -33.05 13.99
CA THR A 51 1.71 -33.31 12.65
C THR A 51 1.98 -32.00 11.89
N ASN A 52 1.47 -30.86 12.37
CA ASN A 52 1.49 -29.55 11.68
C ASN A 52 0.77 -29.57 10.33
N GLN A 53 -0.23 -30.41 10.21
CA GLN A 53 -1.04 -30.57 9.01
C GLN A 53 -2.49 -30.19 9.31
N PHE A 54 -3.21 -29.80 8.29
CA PHE A 54 -4.65 -29.54 8.42
C PHE A 54 -5.41 -29.98 7.18
N LYS A 55 -6.69 -30.31 7.41
CA LYS A 55 -7.66 -30.56 6.36
C LYS A 55 -8.60 -29.39 6.26
N GLY A 56 -8.87 -28.95 5.04
CA GLY A 56 -9.77 -27.87 4.76
C GLY A 56 -10.91 -28.30 3.85
N LYS A 57 -12.12 -27.84 4.19
CA LYS A 57 -13.27 -27.84 3.30
C LYS A 57 -13.59 -26.41 2.95
N GLN A 58 -13.54 -26.08 1.66
CA GLN A 58 -13.79 -24.76 1.14
C GLN A 58 -15.01 -24.81 0.22
N LYS A 59 -16.03 -24.02 0.54
CA LYS A 59 -17.12 -23.68 -0.37
C LYS A 59 -16.92 -22.23 -0.81
N LEU A 60 -16.78 -22.03 -2.10
CA LEU A 60 -16.60 -20.73 -2.71
C LEU A 60 -17.78 -20.42 -3.61
N GLU A 61 -18.55 -19.38 -3.29
CA GLU A 61 -19.50 -18.80 -4.22
C GLU A 61 -18.78 -17.74 -5.04
N TYR A 62 -18.63 -17.98 -6.34
CA TYR A 62 -17.96 -17.07 -7.26
C TYR A 62 -18.96 -16.41 -8.20
N THR A 63 -18.93 -15.09 -8.28
CA THR A 63 -19.74 -14.30 -9.20
C THR A 63 -18.87 -13.73 -10.30
N ASN A 64 -19.04 -14.22 -11.52
CA ASN A 64 -18.41 -13.64 -12.69
C ASN A 64 -19.14 -12.36 -13.11
N ASN A 65 -18.64 -11.21 -12.69
CA ASN A 65 -19.18 -9.90 -13.04
C ASN A 65 -18.61 -9.35 -14.36
N SER A 66 -17.70 -10.09 -15.01
CA SER A 66 -17.15 -9.68 -16.32
C SER A 66 -18.14 -9.86 -17.45
N PRO A 67 -17.90 -9.24 -18.63
CA PRO A 67 -18.61 -9.55 -19.86
C PRO A 67 -18.15 -10.86 -20.52
N ASP A 68 -17.13 -11.54 -19.96
CA ASP A 68 -16.44 -12.65 -20.59
C ASP A 68 -16.99 -14.00 -20.15
N VAL A 69 -16.89 -14.98 -21.05
CA VAL A 69 -17.09 -16.41 -20.77
C VAL A 69 -15.77 -16.97 -20.24
N LEU A 70 -15.76 -17.51 -19.02
CA LEU A 70 -14.58 -18.08 -18.43
C LEU A 70 -14.51 -19.59 -18.72
N ASN A 71 -13.44 -20.03 -19.37
CA ASN A 71 -13.17 -21.43 -19.70
C ASN A 71 -12.19 -22.09 -18.72
N LYS A 72 -11.52 -21.30 -17.89
CA LYS A 72 -10.57 -21.72 -16.88
C LYS A 72 -10.75 -20.93 -15.60
N LEU A 73 -10.27 -21.50 -14.51
CA LEU A 73 -10.00 -20.80 -13.23
C LEU A 73 -8.56 -21.08 -12.81
N PHE A 74 -8.00 -20.18 -12.01
CA PHE A 74 -6.70 -20.33 -11.41
C PHE A 74 -6.78 -20.13 -9.90
N TYR A 75 -5.98 -20.90 -9.15
CA TYR A 75 -5.83 -20.75 -7.71
C TYR A 75 -4.37 -20.61 -7.35
N HIS A 76 -4.07 -19.78 -6.37
CA HIS A 76 -2.79 -19.77 -5.69
C HIS A 76 -2.72 -20.87 -4.63
N LEU A 77 -1.60 -21.57 -4.59
CA LEU A 77 -1.22 -22.59 -3.62
C LEU A 77 0.10 -22.16 -2.97
N TYR A 78 0.06 -21.13 -2.16
CA TYR A 78 1.26 -20.38 -1.72
C TYR A 78 2.25 -21.24 -0.92
N PHE A 79 1.78 -22.21 -0.12
CA PHE A 79 2.66 -23.08 0.67
C PHE A 79 3.57 -23.95 -0.19
N ASN A 80 3.22 -24.19 -1.46
CA ASN A 80 4.06 -24.95 -2.39
C ASN A 80 5.38 -24.23 -2.73
N ALA A 81 5.50 -22.92 -2.46
CA ALA A 81 6.76 -22.19 -2.60
C ALA A 81 7.84 -22.62 -1.57
N PHE A 82 7.42 -23.21 -0.44
CA PHE A 82 8.33 -23.64 0.63
C PHE A 82 8.79 -25.07 0.45
N GLN A 83 9.32 -25.37 -0.74
CA GLN A 83 9.89 -26.68 -1.10
C GLN A 83 11.26 -26.49 -1.75
N PRO A 84 12.24 -27.36 -1.49
CA PRO A 84 13.53 -27.36 -2.18
C PRO A 84 13.35 -27.34 -3.71
N ASN A 85 14.11 -26.50 -4.39
CA ASN A 85 14.03 -26.23 -5.83
C ASN A 85 12.76 -25.54 -6.32
N SER A 86 11.94 -24.97 -5.44
CA SER A 86 10.85 -24.09 -5.85
C SER A 86 11.40 -22.82 -6.53
N SER A 87 10.55 -22.12 -7.27
CA SER A 87 10.92 -20.85 -7.89
C SER A 87 11.38 -19.82 -6.84
N MET A 88 10.78 -19.80 -5.64
CA MET A 88 11.23 -18.95 -4.53
C MET A 88 12.63 -19.33 -4.05
N ASP A 89 12.91 -20.63 -3.87
CA ASP A 89 14.21 -21.12 -3.42
C ASP A 89 15.31 -20.75 -4.43
N VAL A 90 15.10 -21.13 -5.70
CA VAL A 90 16.07 -20.85 -6.77
C VAL A 90 16.30 -19.34 -6.94
N ARG A 91 15.22 -18.52 -6.97
CA ARG A 91 15.33 -17.08 -7.13
C ARG A 91 16.10 -16.44 -5.97
N SER A 92 15.83 -16.88 -4.72
CA SER A 92 16.57 -16.37 -3.55
C SER A 92 18.06 -16.65 -3.65
N GLN A 93 18.42 -17.88 -4.04
CA GLN A 93 19.84 -18.27 -4.19
C GLN A 93 20.54 -17.50 -5.32
N GLU A 94 19.86 -17.28 -6.46
CA GLU A 94 20.42 -16.50 -7.58
C GLU A 94 20.64 -15.03 -7.21
N LEU A 95 19.68 -14.38 -6.54
CA LEU A 95 19.84 -13.02 -6.07
C LEU A 95 20.99 -12.88 -5.08
N GLY A 96 21.16 -13.87 -4.20
CA GLY A 96 22.26 -13.89 -3.23
C GLY A 96 23.66 -13.90 -3.84
N LYS A 97 23.80 -14.29 -5.11
CA LYS A 97 25.08 -14.23 -5.85
C LYS A 97 25.45 -12.81 -6.31
N ASN A 98 24.49 -11.89 -6.38
CA ASN A 98 24.77 -10.49 -6.69
C ASN A 98 25.45 -9.84 -5.49
N PHE A 99 26.53 -9.07 -5.74
CA PHE A 99 27.22 -8.35 -4.70
C PHE A 99 26.91 -6.85 -4.77
N ILE A 100 26.23 -6.33 -3.76
CA ILE A 100 25.88 -4.92 -3.66
C ILE A 100 26.47 -4.37 -2.35
N ASN A 101 27.23 -3.31 -2.44
CA ASN A 101 27.91 -2.71 -1.28
C ASN A 101 28.73 -3.72 -0.45
N GLY A 102 29.40 -4.67 -1.13
CA GLY A 102 30.31 -5.64 -0.51
C GLY A 102 29.64 -6.84 0.17
N ARG A 103 28.34 -7.08 -0.04
CA ARG A 103 27.59 -8.25 0.48
C ARG A 103 26.62 -8.80 -0.55
N GLY A 104 26.26 -10.08 -0.41
CA GLY A 104 25.26 -10.71 -1.27
C GLY A 104 23.88 -10.07 -1.09
N ASP A 105 23.15 -9.95 -2.18
CA ASP A 105 21.81 -9.33 -2.27
C ASP A 105 20.69 -10.30 -1.82
N TRP A 106 20.90 -10.94 -0.68
CA TRP A 106 19.94 -11.88 -0.11
C TRP A 106 18.70 -11.17 0.43
N ASP A 107 17.52 -11.78 0.27
CA ASP A 107 16.47 -11.57 1.26
C ASP A 107 16.93 -12.25 2.56
N ALA A 108 17.16 -11.45 3.59
CA ALA A 108 17.75 -11.95 4.84
C ALA A 108 16.89 -13.03 5.53
N ARG A 109 15.61 -13.09 5.22
CA ARG A 109 14.64 -14.04 5.78
C ARG A 109 14.68 -15.38 5.06
N VAL A 110 14.79 -15.39 3.74
CA VAL A 110 14.78 -16.60 2.90
C VAL A 110 16.17 -17.21 2.74
N ARG A 111 17.11 -16.47 2.19
CA ARG A 111 18.46 -16.93 1.84
C ARG A 111 18.42 -18.28 1.12
N ASP A 112 19.16 -19.27 1.63
CA ASP A 112 19.23 -20.67 1.22
C ASP A 112 18.45 -21.60 2.18
N ARG A 113 17.51 -21.08 2.94
CA ARG A 113 16.82 -21.84 4.00
C ARG A 113 15.83 -22.85 3.42
N ILE A 114 15.16 -22.51 2.32
CA ILE A 114 14.16 -23.41 1.69
C ILE A 114 14.82 -24.68 1.18
N SER A 115 15.99 -24.60 0.54
CA SER A 115 16.74 -25.76 0.04
C SER A 115 17.14 -26.77 1.13
N LYS A 116 17.10 -26.37 2.40
CA LYS A 116 17.49 -27.20 3.55
C LYS A 116 16.30 -27.81 4.29
N LEU A 117 15.07 -27.48 3.89
CA LEU A 117 13.89 -28.02 4.54
C LEU A 117 13.75 -29.53 4.27
N THR A 118 13.44 -30.25 5.32
CA THR A 118 13.12 -31.68 5.25
C THR A 118 11.64 -31.90 4.88
N ASP A 119 11.25 -33.13 4.55
CA ASP A 119 9.86 -33.48 4.21
C ASP A 119 8.84 -33.10 5.32
N LYS A 120 9.29 -33.04 6.57
CA LYS A 120 8.46 -32.61 7.71
C LYS A 120 8.41 -31.09 7.89
N GLU A 121 9.26 -30.35 7.21
CA GLU A 121 9.43 -28.91 7.35
C GLU A 121 8.97 -28.12 6.12
N ILE A 122 8.82 -28.81 4.96
CA ILE A 122 8.28 -28.19 3.74
C ILE A 122 6.82 -27.77 3.92
N GLY A 123 6.41 -26.78 3.10
CA GLY A 123 5.00 -26.43 2.93
C GLY A 123 4.39 -27.14 1.73
N TYR A 124 3.10 -27.48 1.81
CA TYR A 124 2.33 -27.89 0.65
C TYR A 124 0.83 -27.62 0.84
N GLN A 125 0.15 -27.49 -0.29
CA GLN A 125 -1.32 -27.50 -0.41
C GLN A 125 -1.67 -28.50 -1.51
N LYS A 126 -2.45 -29.54 -1.15
CA LYS A 126 -2.89 -30.60 -2.06
C LYS A 126 -4.41 -30.59 -2.18
N ILE A 127 -4.89 -30.54 -3.40
CA ILE A 127 -6.34 -30.59 -3.69
C ILE A 127 -6.76 -32.05 -3.74
N ILE A 128 -7.70 -32.42 -2.90
CA ILE A 128 -8.26 -33.78 -2.81
C ILE A 128 -9.46 -33.92 -3.73
N SER A 129 -10.33 -32.91 -3.76
CA SER A 129 -11.45 -32.86 -4.68
C SER A 129 -11.76 -31.41 -5.06
N LEU A 130 -12.20 -31.18 -6.29
CA LEU A 130 -12.70 -29.91 -6.76
C LEU A 130 -13.92 -30.16 -7.65
N LYS A 131 -15.04 -29.52 -7.29
CA LYS A 131 -16.31 -29.61 -8.02
C LYS A 131 -16.88 -28.22 -8.26
N ILE A 132 -17.50 -28.01 -9.41
CA ILE A 132 -18.26 -26.78 -9.69
C ILE A 132 -19.71 -27.19 -9.93
N ASN A 133 -20.62 -26.63 -9.11
CA ASN A 133 -22.05 -26.99 -9.09
C ASN A 133 -22.24 -28.53 -9.02
N GLY A 134 -21.43 -29.19 -8.17
CA GLY A 134 -21.44 -30.64 -7.97
C GLY A 134 -20.68 -31.47 -9.01
N VAL A 135 -20.22 -30.88 -10.13
CA VAL A 135 -19.52 -31.59 -11.21
C VAL A 135 -18.00 -31.55 -10.95
N PRO A 136 -17.31 -32.70 -10.87
CA PRO A 136 -15.86 -32.75 -10.74
C PRO A 136 -15.14 -32.03 -11.89
N GLN A 137 -14.07 -31.32 -11.57
CA GLN A 137 -13.28 -30.58 -12.57
C GLN A 137 -11.87 -31.16 -12.70
N PRO A 138 -11.32 -31.24 -13.92
CA PRO A 138 -9.91 -31.56 -14.11
C PRO A 138 -9.04 -30.34 -13.75
N PHE A 139 -7.91 -30.59 -13.10
CA PHE A 139 -6.97 -29.57 -12.73
C PHE A 139 -5.53 -30.01 -12.91
N LYS A 140 -4.61 -29.05 -13.01
CA LYS A 140 -3.18 -29.26 -13.15
C LYS A 140 -2.41 -28.32 -12.24
N TYR A 141 -1.37 -28.85 -11.58
CA TYR A 141 -0.45 -28.07 -10.78
C TYR A 141 0.65 -27.45 -11.65
N HIS A 142 0.91 -26.17 -11.44
CA HIS A 142 2.05 -25.42 -11.93
C HIS A 142 2.75 -24.79 -10.73
N GLU A 143 3.39 -25.60 -9.91
CA GLU A 143 4.04 -25.23 -8.66
C GLU A 143 3.06 -24.56 -7.67
N THR A 144 3.10 -23.24 -7.54
CA THR A 144 2.24 -22.43 -6.67
C THR A 144 0.92 -22.03 -7.32
N ILE A 145 0.66 -22.45 -8.56
CA ILE A 145 -0.58 -22.18 -9.28
C ILE A 145 -1.30 -23.48 -9.62
N LEU A 146 -2.61 -23.52 -9.36
CA LEU A 146 -3.50 -24.57 -9.83
C LEU A 146 -4.32 -24.04 -11.01
N GLU A 147 -4.18 -24.68 -12.17
CA GLU A 147 -5.03 -24.44 -13.35
C GLU A 147 -6.21 -25.42 -13.34
N VAL A 148 -7.43 -24.89 -13.43
CA VAL A 148 -8.66 -25.66 -13.52
C VAL A 148 -9.29 -25.47 -14.89
N ASN A 149 -9.38 -26.54 -15.70
CA ASN A 149 -10.05 -26.51 -16.99
C ASN A 149 -11.51 -26.85 -16.80
N LEU A 150 -12.39 -25.90 -17.12
CA LEU A 150 -13.81 -26.02 -16.81
C LEU A 150 -14.52 -26.97 -17.75
N VAL A 151 -15.19 -28.00 -17.20
CA VAL A 151 -16.06 -28.92 -17.96
C VAL A 151 -17.22 -28.15 -18.61
N LYS A 152 -17.73 -27.15 -17.93
CA LYS A 152 -18.72 -26.20 -18.44
C LYS A 152 -18.23 -24.77 -18.18
N PRO A 153 -18.12 -23.92 -19.20
CA PRO A 153 -17.71 -22.54 -19.02
C PRO A 153 -18.65 -21.77 -18.08
N ILE A 154 -18.09 -20.79 -17.37
CA ILE A 154 -18.85 -19.87 -16.54
C ILE A 154 -19.28 -18.69 -17.42
N ALA A 155 -20.58 -18.50 -17.54
CA ALA A 155 -21.15 -17.43 -18.37
C ALA A 155 -20.88 -16.04 -17.77
N PRO A 156 -20.91 -14.97 -18.59
CA PRO A 156 -20.91 -13.60 -18.12
C PRO A 156 -22.04 -13.33 -17.12
N LYS A 157 -21.79 -12.47 -16.15
CA LYS A 157 -22.81 -12.03 -15.16
C LYS A 157 -23.51 -13.19 -14.45
N SER A 158 -22.79 -14.30 -14.22
CA SER A 158 -23.36 -15.50 -13.60
C SER A 158 -22.62 -15.90 -12.33
N LYS A 159 -23.25 -16.76 -11.54
CA LYS A 159 -22.73 -17.27 -10.27
C LYS A 159 -22.55 -18.78 -10.31
N VAL A 160 -21.47 -19.27 -9.73
CA VAL A 160 -21.21 -20.70 -9.54
C VAL A 160 -20.81 -21.00 -8.10
N VAL A 161 -21.01 -22.23 -7.68
CA VAL A 161 -20.53 -22.74 -6.40
C VAL A 161 -19.38 -23.72 -6.67
N ILE A 162 -18.25 -23.49 -6.02
CA ILE A 162 -17.06 -24.33 -6.10
C ILE A 162 -16.85 -24.97 -4.75
N ASP A 163 -16.89 -26.28 -4.71
CA ASP A 163 -16.61 -27.08 -3.51
C ASP A 163 -15.23 -27.71 -3.65
N MET A 164 -14.37 -27.52 -2.65
CA MET A 164 -13.01 -28.03 -2.62
C MET A 164 -12.70 -28.67 -1.27
N ASP A 165 -12.17 -29.90 -1.32
CA ASP A 165 -11.49 -30.50 -0.17
C ASP A 165 -9.98 -30.44 -0.43
N PHE A 166 -9.20 -30.06 0.57
CA PHE A 166 -7.74 -29.96 0.46
C PHE A 166 -7.04 -30.37 1.76
N GLU A 167 -5.78 -30.74 1.62
CA GLU A 167 -4.86 -30.98 2.73
C GLU A 167 -3.64 -30.08 2.60
N ALA A 168 -3.10 -29.63 3.73
CA ALA A 168 -1.94 -28.78 3.76
C ALA A 168 -1.00 -29.10 4.92
N GLN A 169 0.30 -28.88 4.72
CA GLN A 169 1.32 -28.90 5.77
C GLN A 169 1.88 -27.51 5.96
N VAL A 170 1.89 -27.05 7.21
CA VAL A 170 2.46 -25.75 7.57
C VAL A 170 3.98 -25.83 7.51
N PRO A 171 4.65 -25.01 6.67
CA PRO A 171 6.10 -25.04 6.58
C PRO A 171 6.76 -24.56 7.88
N LEU A 172 8.01 -24.95 8.09
CA LEU A 172 8.85 -24.26 9.06
C LEU A 172 8.94 -22.77 8.66
N GLN A 173 8.87 -21.85 9.61
CA GLN A 173 8.85 -20.40 9.32
C GLN A 173 10.12 -19.99 8.56
N VAL A 174 9.96 -19.63 7.29
CA VAL A 174 10.98 -19.04 6.44
C VAL A 174 10.60 -17.66 5.99
N ARG A 175 9.42 -17.51 5.37
CA ARG A 175 8.92 -16.24 4.84
C ARG A 175 7.43 -16.10 5.15
N ARG A 176 7.03 -15.05 5.84
CA ARG A 176 5.63 -14.66 6.19
C ARG A 176 4.83 -15.76 6.89
N SER A 177 4.63 -16.90 6.23
CA SER A 177 3.88 -18.06 6.75
C SER A 177 4.80 -19.09 7.38
N GLY A 178 4.30 -19.76 8.38
CA GLY A 178 5.00 -20.91 8.92
C GLY A 178 4.72 -21.19 10.38
N ARG A 179 5.44 -22.18 10.89
CA ARG A 179 5.41 -22.60 12.28
C ARG A 179 6.76 -22.46 12.96
N ASP A 180 6.75 -22.50 14.27
CA ASP A 180 7.96 -22.49 15.10
C ASP A 180 8.90 -21.35 14.73
N ASN A 181 8.38 -20.13 14.76
CA ASN A 181 9.16 -18.96 14.38
C ASN A 181 10.38 -18.78 15.30
N PRO A 182 11.60 -18.83 14.75
CA PRO A 182 12.82 -18.79 15.57
C PRO A 182 13.10 -17.42 16.23
N THR A 183 12.46 -16.35 15.73
CA THR A 183 12.65 -14.96 16.19
C THR A 183 11.58 -14.57 17.19
N THR A 184 10.31 -14.83 16.88
CA THR A 184 9.18 -14.40 17.71
C THR A 184 8.74 -15.47 18.70
N GLY A 185 9.12 -16.71 18.52
CA GLY A 185 8.65 -17.86 19.29
C GLY A 185 7.22 -18.28 18.96
N VAL A 186 6.53 -17.59 18.06
CA VAL A 186 5.13 -17.86 17.71
C VAL A 186 4.99 -19.19 17.02
N ARG A 187 4.01 -19.98 17.47
CA ARG A 187 3.82 -21.35 17.01
C ARG A 187 3.28 -21.43 15.57
N TYR A 188 2.27 -20.62 15.22
CA TYR A 188 1.70 -20.58 13.87
C TYR A 188 1.44 -19.16 13.42
N SER A 189 2.00 -18.82 12.24
CA SER A 189 1.71 -17.62 11.47
C SER A 189 1.12 -18.04 10.14
N MET A 190 -0.18 -17.84 9.94
CA MET A 190 -0.94 -18.42 8.83
C MET A 190 -1.32 -17.35 7.81
N SER A 191 -0.30 -16.78 7.15
CA SER A 191 -0.46 -15.98 5.94
C SER A 191 -0.66 -16.91 4.75
N GLN A 192 -1.53 -16.56 3.79
CA GLN A 192 -1.68 -17.27 2.50
C GLN A 192 -1.82 -18.81 2.63
N TRP A 193 -2.59 -19.24 3.62
CA TRP A 193 -2.64 -20.63 4.10
C TRP A 193 -3.66 -21.52 3.36
N TYR A 194 -4.57 -20.95 2.57
CA TYR A 194 -5.65 -21.66 1.89
C TYR A 194 -5.51 -21.56 0.36
N PRO A 195 -6.08 -22.50 -0.44
CA PRO A 195 -6.19 -22.33 -1.88
C PRO A 195 -7.03 -21.08 -2.20
N LYS A 196 -6.39 -20.03 -2.72
CA LYS A 196 -6.97 -18.72 -2.98
C LYS A 196 -7.24 -18.55 -4.46
N LEU A 197 -8.49 -18.25 -4.85
CA LEU A 197 -8.82 -17.95 -6.24
C LEU A 197 -8.05 -16.73 -6.72
N CYS A 198 -7.41 -16.82 -7.89
CA CYS A 198 -6.76 -15.69 -8.54
C CYS A 198 -7.81 -14.64 -8.96
N GLU A 199 -7.42 -13.37 -8.99
CA GLU A 199 -8.26 -12.31 -9.54
C GLU A 199 -8.36 -12.44 -11.06
N TYR A 200 -9.53 -12.12 -11.59
CA TYR A 200 -9.81 -11.90 -13.00
C TYR A 200 -10.40 -10.52 -13.17
N ASP A 201 -9.63 -9.63 -13.75
CA ASP A 201 -10.04 -8.25 -14.02
C ASP A 201 -10.05 -7.92 -15.52
N TYR A 202 -10.07 -6.65 -15.88
CA TYR A 202 -10.11 -6.21 -17.28
C TYR A 202 -8.83 -6.55 -18.07
N GLU A 203 -7.73 -6.91 -17.41
CA GLU A 203 -6.50 -7.40 -18.03
C GLU A 203 -6.48 -8.93 -18.16
N GLY A 204 -7.48 -9.62 -17.59
CA GLY A 204 -7.60 -11.08 -17.57
C GLY A 204 -7.28 -11.69 -16.23
N TRP A 205 -6.85 -12.98 -16.24
CA TRP A 205 -6.42 -13.69 -15.03
C TRP A 205 -5.04 -13.23 -14.57
N HIS A 206 -4.85 -13.14 -13.25
CA HIS A 206 -3.58 -12.84 -12.60
C HIS A 206 -3.01 -14.06 -11.83
N PRO A 207 -2.64 -15.16 -12.52
CA PRO A 207 -2.07 -16.34 -11.89
C PRO A 207 -0.55 -16.17 -11.66
N THR A 208 -0.16 -15.14 -10.92
CA THR A 208 1.24 -14.84 -10.63
C THR A 208 1.80 -15.88 -9.68
N PRO A 209 2.86 -16.66 -10.05
CA PRO A 209 3.51 -17.61 -9.15
C PRO A 209 4.08 -16.89 -7.93
N TYR A 210 4.03 -17.53 -6.77
CA TYR A 210 4.62 -16.97 -5.56
C TYR A 210 6.13 -17.19 -5.53
N ILE A 211 6.86 -16.13 -5.84
CA ILE A 211 8.32 -16.15 -5.91
C ILE A 211 8.95 -15.41 -4.73
N ALA A 212 8.49 -14.19 -4.42
CA ALA A 212 9.07 -13.42 -3.32
C ALA A 212 8.16 -12.35 -2.73
N ARG A 213 7.22 -11.79 -3.51
CA ARG A 213 6.59 -10.50 -3.21
C ARG A 213 5.14 -10.64 -2.74
N GLU A 214 4.33 -9.63 -3.01
CA GLU A 214 3.02 -9.40 -2.43
C GLU A 214 1.90 -10.13 -3.21
N PHE A 215 0.65 -9.81 -2.92
CA PHE A 215 -0.51 -10.61 -3.29
C PHE A 215 -1.58 -9.78 -3.97
N TYR A 216 -2.51 -10.47 -4.66
CA TYR A 216 -3.66 -9.83 -5.27
C TYR A 216 -4.88 -10.74 -5.09
N GLY A 217 -5.99 -10.22 -4.58
CA GLY A 217 -7.14 -11.04 -4.18
C GLY A 217 -8.49 -10.44 -4.55
N VAL A 218 -9.46 -11.33 -4.70
CA VAL A 218 -10.84 -11.01 -5.08
C VAL A 218 -11.62 -10.50 -3.87
N TRP A 219 -12.30 -9.36 -4.00
CA TRP A 219 -13.18 -8.82 -2.97
C TRP A 219 -14.34 -9.76 -2.64
N GLY A 220 -14.59 -9.96 -1.35
CA GLY A 220 -15.67 -10.85 -0.92
C GLY A 220 -15.90 -10.91 0.58
N ASP A 221 -16.61 -11.95 0.96
CA ASP A 221 -16.95 -12.23 2.35
C ASP A 221 -16.32 -13.57 2.75
N TYR A 222 -15.77 -13.63 3.95
CA TYR A 222 -15.05 -14.80 4.48
C TYR A 222 -15.73 -15.26 5.78
N ASP A 223 -16.16 -16.51 5.79
CA ASP A 223 -16.73 -17.22 6.93
C ASP A 223 -15.81 -18.41 7.23
N VAL A 224 -14.99 -18.29 8.27
CA VAL A 224 -13.87 -19.22 8.54
C VAL A 224 -14.00 -19.83 9.92
N THR A 225 -14.18 -21.15 9.94
CA THR A 225 -14.19 -21.97 11.15
C THR A 225 -12.90 -22.76 11.29
N ILE A 226 -12.19 -22.59 12.40
CA ILE A 226 -10.91 -23.24 12.70
C ILE A 226 -11.08 -24.09 13.96
N ASN A 227 -10.89 -25.40 13.81
CA ASN A 227 -10.82 -26.37 14.90
C ASN A 227 -9.35 -26.68 15.20
N ILE A 228 -8.88 -26.32 16.37
CA ILE A 228 -7.50 -26.47 16.80
C ILE A 228 -7.47 -26.93 18.26
N ASP A 229 -6.35 -27.48 18.73
CA ASP A 229 -6.15 -27.89 20.12
C ASP A 229 -6.61 -26.78 21.09
N LYS A 230 -7.28 -27.19 22.15
CA LYS A 230 -7.95 -26.29 23.11
C LYS A 230 -7.03 -25.30 23.84
N THR A 231 -5.72 -25.57 23.88
CA THR A 231 -4.74 -24.71 24.53
C THR A 231 -4.37 -23.50 23.69
N TYR A 232 -4.60 -23.53 22.37
CA TYR A 232 -4.24 -22.44 21.47
C TYR A 232 -5.22 -21.28 21.55
N LYS A 233 -4.68 -20.10 21.47
CA LYS A 233 -5.39 -18.83 21.36
C LYS A 233 -5.10 -18.22 20.00
N LEU A 234 -6.12 -17.65 19.36
CA LEU A 234 -6.05 -17.17 17.99
C LEU A 234 -6.36 -15.68 17.88
N GLY A 235 -5.68 -15.05 16.92
CA GLY A 235 -6.08 -13.77 16.33
C GLY A 235 -6.18 -13.90 14.82
N GLY A 236 -7.00 -13.08 14.17
CA GLY A 236 -7.15 -13.15 12.71
C GLY A 236 -8.02 -12.05 12.12
N THR A 237 -8.19 -12.13 10.81
CA THR A 237 -9.08 -11.28 10.04
C THR A 237 -10.54 -11.46 10.48
N GLY A 238 -11.28 -10.36 10.56
CA GLY A 238 -12.73 -10.40 10.81
C GLY A 238 -13.11 -10.41 12.28
N MET A 239 -14.42 -10.56 12.51
CA MET A 239 -15.01 -10.62 13.86
C MET A 239 -15.08 -12.06 14.32
N LEU A 240 -14.65 -12.36 15.55
CA LEU A 240 -14.90 -13.64 16.20
C LEU A 240 -16.36 -13.69 16.64
N ILE A 241 -17.20 -14.43 15.91
CA ILE A 241 -18.66 -14.41 16.15
C ILE A 241 -19.11 -15.31 17.30
N ASN A 242 -18.33 -16.31 17.67
CA ASN A 242 -18.57 -17.12 18.86
C ASN A 242 -17.74 -16.68 20.07
N ALA A 243 -17.46 -15.38 20.17
CA ALA A 243 -16.64 -14.75 21.21
C ALA A 243 -17.01 -15.15 22.64
N ASN A 244 -18.32 -15.23 22.95
CA ASN A 244 -18.82 -15.62 24.28
C ASN A 244 -18.60 -17.10 24.61
N GLU A 245 -18.29 -17.95 23.63
CA GLU A 245 -17.90 -19.35 23.87
C GLU A 245 -16.39 -19.48 24.05
N ILE A 246 -15.62 -18.56 23.42
CA ILE A 246 -14.17 -18.54 23.48
C ILE A 246 -13.67 -17.85 24.75
N GLY A 247 -14.22 -16.69 25.09
CA GLY A 247 -13.69 -15.85 26.16
C GLY A 247 -12.37 -15.20 25.79
N TRP A 248 -11.43 -15.16 26.74
CA TRP A 248 -10.05 -14.71 26.57
C TRP A 248 -9.94 -13.26 26.04
N GLY A 249 -10.87 -12.39 26.47
CA GLY A 249 -10.91 -10.96 26.11
C GLY A 249 -11.71 -10.65 24.84
N TYR A 250 -12.21 -11.65 24.12
CA TYR A 250 -13.15 -11.45 23.01
C TYR A 250 -14.60 -11.36 23.50
N ASP A 251 -14.89 -11.96 24.64
CA ASP A 251 -16.23 -12.06 25.23
C ASP A 251 -16.73 -10.71 25.79
N ALA A 252 -18.03 -10.62 25.89
CA ALA A 252 -18.63 -9.48 26.57
C ALA A 252 -18.27 -9.50 28.08
N PRO A 253 -18.16 -8.33 28.74
CA PRO A 253 -17.91 -8.26 30.18
C PRO A 253 -18.92 -9.10 30.97
N ASN A 254 -18.42 -9.86 31.97
CA ASN A 254 -19.19 -10.74 32.84
C ASN A 254 -19.84 -11.96 32.15
N THR A 255 -19.31 -12.38 31.00
CA THR A 255 -19.72 -13.63 30.36
C THR A 255 -19.31 -14.83 31.20
N GLU A 256 -20.24 -15.71 31.50
CA GLU A 256 -19.97 -17.00 32.15
C GLU A 256 -19.50 -18.01 31.11
N LEU A 257 -18.22 -18.33 31.15
CA LEU A 257 -17.58 -19.27 30.20
C LEU A 257 -17.88 -20.72 30.60
N LYS A 258 -18.31 -21.53 29.65
CA LYS A 258 -18.45 -22.98 29.86
C LYS A 258 -17.12 -23.68 29.85
N PRO A 259 -16.92 -24.72 30.72
CA PRO A 259 -15.69 -25.53 30.66
C PRO A 259 -15.51 -26.19 29.30
N ILE A 260 -14.24 -26.20 28.84
CA ILE A 260 -13.88 -26.86 27.58
C ILE A 260 -13.77 -28.36 27.85
N THR A 261 -14.69 -29.14 27.32
CA THR A 261 -14.74 -30.59 27.49
C THR A 261 -14.12 -31.39 26.34
N LYS A 262 -13.96 -30.74 25.17
CA LYS A 262 -13.38 -31.35 23.95
C LYS A 262 -11.87 -31.10 23.88
N GLU A 263 -11.11 -31.95 23.18
CA GLU A 263 -9.68 -31.77 22.94
C GLU A 263 -9.39 -30.59 22.00
N LYS A 264 -10.31 -30.28 21.08
CA LYS A 264 -10.22 -29.12 20.20
C LYS A 264 -11.27 -28.06 20.57
N ARG A 265 -10.90 -26.79 20.34
CA ARG A 265 -11.77 -25.63 20.40
C ARG A 265 -12.05 -25.14 19.00
N THR A 266 -13.29 -24.68 18.76
CA THR A 266 -13.74 -24.14 17.49
C THR A 266 -13.72 -22.61 17.57
N TRP A 267 -13.00 -21.98 16.66
CA TRP A 267 -12.94 -20.52 16.47
C TRP A 267 -13.70 -20.18 15.19
N HIS A 268 -14.62 -19.22 15.23
CA HIS A 268 -15.45 -18.87 14.09
C HIS A 268 -15.34 -17.37 13.79
N PHE A 269 -14.60 -17.03 12.74
CA PHE A 269 -14.37 -15.65 12.29
C PHE A 269 -15.20 -15.33 11.05
N VAL A 270 -15.70 -14.08 10.97
CA VAL A 270 -16.39 -13.55 9.78
C VAL A 270 -15.79 -12.20 9.41
N GLY A 271 -15.24 -12.11 8.20
CA GLY A 271 -14.75 -10.89 7.56
C GLY A 271 -15.61 -10.55 6.35
N ASN A 272 -16.26 -9.39 6.37
CA ASN A 272 -17.10 -8.94 5.26
C ASN A 272 -16.36 -7.89 4.44
N ASN A 273 -16.49 -7.99 3.12
CA ASN A 273 -15.89 -7.06 2.16
C ASN A 273 -14.38 -6.92 2.34
N VAL A 274 -13.69 -8.05 2.34
CA VAL A 274 -12.22 -8.19 2.40
C VAL A 274 -11.76 -9.03 1.21
N HIS A 275 -10.45 -9.02 0.89
CA HIS A 275 -9.92 -9.79 -0.26
C HIS A 275 -8.89 -10.84 0.16
N ASP A 276 -8.70 -11.02 1.47
CA ASP A 276 -7.84 -12.07 2.04
C ASP A 276 -8.20 -12.34 3.50
N PHE A 277 -7.58 -13.40 4.07
CA PHE A 277 -7.83 -13.84 5.44
C PHE A 277 -6.54 -14.40 6.07
N VAL A 278 -6.08 -13.80 7.17
CA VAL A 278 -4.95 -14.25 7.97
C VAL A 278 -5.43 -14.73 9.34
N TRP A 279 -4.67 -15.64 9.94
CA TRP A 279 -4.75 -15.96 11.36
C TRP A 279 -3.39 -16.36 11.92
N ALA A 280 -3.22 -16.23 13.22
CA ALA A 280 -2.09 -16.77 13.94
C ALA A 280 -2.55 -17.41 15.25
N ALA A 281 -1.76 -18.37 15.74
CA ALA A 281 -2.12 -19.14 16.93
C ALA A 281 -0.90 -19.48 17.78
N ASP A 282 -1.05 -19.30 19.08
CA ASP A 282 -0.05 -19.67 20.07
C ASP A 282 -0.74 -19.98 21.41
N PRO A 283 -0.28 -21.00 22.19
CA PRO A 283 -0.82 -21.25 23.52
C PRO A 283 -0.49 -20.14 24.53
N ASP A 284 0.60 -19.40 24.32
CA ASP A 284 1.10 -18.37 25.25
C ASP A 284 0.65 -16.95 24.88
N TYR A 285 -0.23 -16.79 23.89
CA TYR A 285 -0.75 -15.48 23.52
C TYR A 285 -1.51 -14.81 24.68
N LYS A 286 -1.22 -13.53 24.88
CA LYS A 286 -1.98 -12.58 25.67
C LYS A 286 -2.77 -11.66 24.76
N HIS A 287 -3.95 -11.22 25.20
CA HIS A 287 -4.85 -10.37 24.43
C HIS A 287 -5.12 -9.07 25.19
N LEU A 288 -4.80 -7.94 24.59
CA LEU A 288 -5.17 -6.60 25.03
C LEU A 288 -6.25 -6.05 24.12
N VAL A 289 -7.22 -5.38 24.68
CA VAL A 289 -8.32 -4.76 23.96
C VAL A 289 -8.37 -3.26 24.28
N ARG A 290 -8.51 -2.44 23.24
CA ARG A 290 -8.82 -1.02 23.36
C ARG A 290 -10.06 -0.72 22.52
N LYS A 291 -11.01 -0.01 23.09
CA LYS A 291 -12.16 0.51 22.36
C LYS A 291 -11.90 1.95 21.96
N MET A 292 -12.07 2.25 20.69
CA MET A 292 -11.98 3.63 20.23
C MET A 292 -13.11 4.46 20.85
N PRO A 293 -12.82 5.72 21.25
CA PRO A 293 -13.87 6.64 21.64
C PRO A 293 -14.84 6.89 20.47
N ASN A 294 -16.08 7.27 20.79
CA ASN A 294 -17.14 7.63 19.82
C ASN A 294 -17.57 6.52 18.84
N GLY A 295 -17.43 5.25 19.20
CA GLY A 295 -17.94 4.13 18.40
C GLY A 295 -17.04 3.72 17.23
N GLY A 296 -15.76 4.03 17.26
CA GLY A 296 -14.76 3.52 16.32
C GLY A 296 -14.49 2.01 16.52
N PRO A 297 -13.52 1.45 15.76
CA PRO A 297 -13.23 0.02 15.82
C PRO A 297 -12.74 -0.43 17.20
N THR A 298 -12.94 -1.71 17.49
CA THR A 298 -12.25 -2.37 18.60
C THR A 298 -10.84 -2.72 18.14
N LEU A 299 -9.81 -2.28 18.88
CA LEU A 299 -8.42 -2.59 18.63
C LEU A 299 -7.99 -3.77 19.49
N ASN A 300 -7.51 -4.83 18.86
CA ASN A 300 -6.99 -6.02 19.51
C ASN A 300 -5.46 -6.04 19.36
N VAL A 301 -4.74 -6.32 20.44
CA VAL A 301 -3.30 -6.55 20.42
C VAL A 301 -3.05 -7.92 21.04
N ILE A 302 -2.56 -8.84 20.22
CA ILE A 302 -2.39 -10.26 20.54
C ILE A 302 -0.92 -10.62 20.42
N TYR A 303 -0.27 -11.00 21.51
CA TYR A 303 1.17 -11.20 21.51
C TYR A 303 1.62 -12.32 22.46
N ASN A 304 2.77 -12.92 22.15
CA ASN A 304 3.38 -13.90 23.05
C ASN A 304 3.78 -13.25 24.36
N TYR A 305 3.21 -13.79 25.44
CA TYR A 305 3.56 -13.39 26.79
C TYR A 305 4.88 -14.05 27.18
N ILE A 306 5.80 -13.24 27.66
CA ILE A 306 7.09 -13.70 28.22
C ILE A 306 7.04 -13.50 29.73
N GLU A 307 7.02 -14.61 30.46
CA GLU A 307 6.98 -14.57 31.93
C GLU A 307 8.18 -13.78 32.49
N ASN A 308 7.90 -12.94 33.47
CA ASN A 308 8.89 -12.07 34.14
C ASN A 308 9.57 -11.03 33.19
N ASN A 309 8.95 -10.69 32.05
CA ASN A 309 9.43 -9.61 31.20
C ASN A 309 8.42 -8.43 31.12
N PRO A 310 8.37 -7.57 32.17
CA PRO A 310 7.41 -6.44 32.16
C PRO A 310 7.67 -5.41 31.07
N LYS A 311 8.88 -5.35 30.51
CA LYS A 311 9.21 -4.46 29.38
C LYS A 311 8.50 -4.90 28.11
N ASN A 312 8.34 -6.21 27.88
CA ASN A 312 7.60 -6.74 26.75
C ASN A 312 6.11 -6.33 26.85
N ASP A 313 5.49 -6.54 28.01
CA ASP A 313 4.11 -6.12 28.26
C ASP A 313 3.93 -4.61 28.08
N SER A 314 4.84 -3.80 28.60
CA SER A 314 4.80 -2.34 28.46
C SER A 314 4.86 -1.91 26.99
N ALA A 315 5.72 -2.52 26.17
CA ALA A 315 5.87 -2.19 24.77
C ALA A 315 4.60 -2.55 23.96
N TRP A 316 3.97 -3.69 24.21
CA TRP A 316 2.72 -4.04 23.57
C TRP A 316 1.53 -3.19 24.03
N ASN A 317 1.53 -2.73 25.30
CA ASN A 317 0.55 -1.73 25.74
C ASN A 317 0.75 -0.38 25.02
N GLU A 318 2.01 0.02 24.77
CA GLU A 318 2.31 1.23 23.99
C GLU A 318 1.75 1.13 22.57
N VAL A 319 1.84 -0.04 21.89
CA VAL A 319 1.20 -0.27 20.59
C VAL A 319 -0.31 0.00 20.67
N ALA A 320 -0.98 -0.55 21.69
CA ALA A 320 -2.42 -0.38 21.85
C ALA A 320 -2.81 1.10 22.08
N ASP A 321 -2.05 1.81 22.90
CA ASP A 321 -2.31 3.21 23.25
C ASP A 321 -1.95 4.14 22.08
N ALA A 322 -0.85 3.87 21.36
CA ALA A 322 -0.45 4.61 20.16
C ALA A 322 -1.49 4.48 19.05
N ALA A 323 -2.07 3.30 18.89
CA ALA A 323 -3.13 3.08 17.91
C ALA A 323 -4.39 3.93 18.21
N VAL A 324 -4.80 4.04 19.48
CA VAL A 324 -5.93 4.92 19.87
C VAL A 324 -5.65 6.38 19.51
N ILE A 325 -4.41 6.84 19.69
CA ILE A 325 -3.99 8.23 19.42
C ILE A 325 -3.90 8.47 17.89
N ALA A 326 -3.37 7.51 17.14
CA ALA A 326 -3.07 7.68 15.72
C ALA A 326 -4.30 7.60 14.81
N LEU A 327 -5.26 6.72 15.11
CA LEU A 327 -6.40 6.47 14.21
C LEU A 327 -7.19 7.72 13.80
N PRO A 328 -7.55 8.65 14.70
CA PRO A 328 -8.28 9.85 14.30
C PRO A 328 -7.49 10.73 13.31
N TYR A 329 -6.16 10.80 13.46
CA TYR A 329 -5.29 11.49 12.52
C TYR A 329 -5.26 10.78 11.17
N MET A 330 -5.08 9.47 11.15
CA MET A 330 -5.08 8.65 9.93
C MET A 330 -6.41 8.82 9.17
N GLU A 331 -7.55 8.70 9.87
CA GLU A 331 -8.87 8.90 9.25
C GLU A 331 -9.05 10.31 8.67
N SER A 332 -8.50 11.34 9.32
CA SER A 332 -8.61 12.72 8.85
C SER A 332 -7.81 12.98 7.57
N LYS A 333 -6.75 12.22 7.33
CA LYS A 333 -5.84 12.38 6.19
C LYS A 333 -6.15 11.43 5.03
N PHE A 334 -6.56 10.20 5.33
CA PHE A 334 -6.62 9.12 4.35
C PHE A 334 -8.03 8.54 4.13
N GLY A 335 -9.02 8.97 4.92
CA GLY A 335 -10.39 8.49 4.84
C GLY A 335 -10.77 7.59 6.01
N LYS A 336 -12.06 7.32 6.16
CA LYS A 336 -12.62 6.59 7.31
C LYS A 336 -12.23 5.11 7.30
N TYR A 337 -11.80 4.56 8.45
CA TYR A 337 -11.65 3.12 8.63
C TYR A 337 -13.04 2.49 8.82
N PRO A 338 -13.51 1.62 7.90
CA PRO A 338 -14.92 1.21 7.87
C PRO A 338 -15.22 -0.05 8.68
N TYR A 339 -14.19 -0.79 9.10
CA TYR A 339 -14.38 -2.08 9.75
C TYR A 339 -14.60 -1.94 11.27
N PRO A 340 -15.32 -2.88 11.90
CA PRO A 340 -15.67 -2.80 13.33
C PRO A 340 -14.51 -3.15 14.27
N GLN A 341 -13.41 -3.70 13.75
CA GLN A 341 -12.24 -4.08 14.54
C GLN A 341 -10.95 -4.04 13.71
N TYR A 342 -9.78 -4.00 14.40
CA TYR A 342 -8.46 -4.27 13.86
C TYR A 342 -7.62 -5.06 14.86
N SER A 343 -6.79 -5.99 14.37
CA SER A 343 -5.96 -6.85 15.21
C SER A 343 -4.47 -6.70 14.85
N PHE A 344 -3.67 -6.25 15.82
CA PHE A 344 -2.22 -6.35 15.78
C PHE A 344 -1.81 -7.69 16.40
N ILE A 345 -1.23 -8.59 15.61
CA ILE A 345 -0.95 -9.96 16.02
C ILE A 345 0.55 -10.22 15.95
N HIS A 346 1.16 -10.60 17.05
CA HIS A 346 2.56 -11.02 17.09
C HIS A 346 2.75 -12.28 16.27
N GLY A 347 3.63 -12.21 15.26
CA GLY A 347 3.88 -13.32 14.34
C GLY A 347 4.58 -12.87 13.06
N GLY A 348 4.65 -13.75 12.09
CA GLY A 348 5.32 -13.47 10.82
C GLY A 348 6.83 -13.32 10.93
N ASP A 349 7.44 -12.69 9.94
CA ASP A 349 8.89 -12.54 9.79
C ASP A 349 9.35 -11.07 9.61
N GLY A 350 8.52 -10.14 10.02
CA GLY A 350 8.69 -8.69 9.92
C GLY A 350 7.37 -8.01 10.18
N GLY A 351 6.83 -7.32 9.19
CA GLY A 351 5.44 -6.94 9.09
C GLY A 351 4.77 -7.70 7.96
N MET A 352 3.46 -7.89 8.05
CA MET A 352 2.62 -8.47 7.01
C MET A 352 1.18 -8.03 7.18
N GLU A 353 0.76 -7.23 6.25
CA GLU A 353 -0.56 -6.63 6.16
C GLU A 353 -1.64 -7.61 5.73
N TYR A 354 -2.83 -7.44 6.33
CA TYR A 354 -4.05 -8.15 5.97
C TYR A 354 -5.29 -7.28 6.24
N PRO A 355 -6.42 -7.55 5.59
CA PRO A 355 -7.66 -6.86 5.94
C PRO A 355 -8.01 -7.11 7.40
N MET A 356 -8.28 -6.03 8.14
CA MET A 356 -8.69 -6.04 9.56
C MET A 356 -7.65 -6.64 10.53
N ALA A 357 -6.45 -6.99 10.07
CA ALA A 357 -5.40 -7.58 10.89
C ALA A 357 -4.01 -7.35 10.29
N THR A 358 -2.97 -7.45 11.10
CA THR A 358 -1.58 -7.53 10.65
C THR A 358 -0.81 -8.52 11.50
N LEU A 359 0.20 -9.18 10.89
CA LEU A 359 1.22 -9.91 11.62
C LEU A 359 2.45 -9.01 11.78
N ILE A 360 2.94 -8.85 13.00
CA ILE A 360 4.14 -8.07 13.30
C ILE A 360 5.09 -8.86 14.21
N SER A 361 6.38 -8.83 13.89
CA SER A 361 7.40 -9.58 14.64
C SER A 361 7.81 -8.92 15.95
N GLY A 362 7.27 -7.76 16.27
CA GLY A 362 7.55 -7.04 17.52
C GLY A 362 6.82 -5.71 17.64
N PRO A 363 6.87 -5.06 18.80
CA PRO A 363 6.08 -3.87 19.13
C PRO A 363 6.70 -2.55 18.63
N GLY A 364 7.55 -2.58 17.60
CA GLY A 364 8.17 -1.37 17.05
C GLY A 364 7.15 -0.47 16.34
N LEU A 365 6.92 0.75 16.84
CA LEU A 365 5.85 1.63 16.36
C LEU A 365 5.97 2.00 14.88
N GLY A 366 7.18 2.12 14.33
CA GLY A 366 7.36 2.34 12.88
C GLY A 366 6.70 1.22 12.07
N THR A 367 7.06 -0.04 12.35
CA THR A 367 6.43 -1.20 11.70
C THR A 367 4.92 -1.25 11.98
N VAL A 368 4.49 -0.96 13.22
CA VAL A 368 3.06 -0.94 13.57
C VAL A 368 2.29 0.07 12.73
N PHE A 369 2.80 1.28 12.56
CA PHE A 369 2.14 2.31 11.74
C PHE A 369 2.20 1.97 10.25
N HIS A 370 3.32 1.43 9.76
CA HIS A 370 3.46 0.97 8.39
C HIS A 370 2.39 -0.09 8.06
N GLU A 371 2.40 -1.19 8.81
CA GLU A 371 1.45 -2.28 8.57
C GLU A 371 -0.03 -1.86 8.76
N TRP A 372 -0.29 -0.90 9.65
CA TRP A 372 -1.65 -0.40 9.79
C TRP A 372 -2.06 0.52 8.65
N MET A 373 -1.13 1.30 8.10
CA MET A 373 -1.41 2.15 6.93
C MET A 373 -1.72 1.35 5.67
N HIS A 374 -1.23 0.11 5.56
CA HIS A 374 -1.71 -0.82 4.55
C HIS A 374 -3.22 -1.09 4.62
N SER A 375 -3.91 -0.78 5.72
CA SER A 375 -5.39 -0.81 5.73
C SER A 375 -6.01 0.09 4.66
N TRP A 376 -5.34 1.20 4.30
CA TRP A 376 -5.74 2.07 3.19
C TRP A 376 -5.08 1.64 1.89
N TYR A 377 -3.78 1.53 1.86
CA TYR A 377 -2.96 1.16 0.71
C TYR A 377 -2.46 -0.26 0.91
N GLN A 378 -3.24 -1.13 0.71
CA GLN A 378 -3.86 -1.93 -0.31
C GLN A 378 -5.16 -2.62 0.21
N MET A 379 -5.37 -2.70 1.56
CA MET A 379 -6.48 -3.49 2.10
C MET A 379 -7.87 -2.88 1.88
N MET A 380 -7.95 -1.57 1.56
CA MET A 380 -9.18 -0.91 1.11
C MET A 380 -9.09 -0.39 -0.33
N LEU A 381 -7.91 -0.01 -0.78
CA LEU A 381 -7.62 0.44 -2.15
C LEU A 381 -6.85 -0.67 -2.86
N GLY A 382 -7.53 -1.79 -3.18
CA GLY A 382 -6.99 -3.10 -3.55
C GLY A 382 -6.22 -3.13 -4.87
N THR A 383 -5.13 -2.39 -4.95
CA THR A 383 -4.21 -2.36 -6.09
C THR A 383 -3.57 -3.74 -6.32
N ASN A 384 -3.24 -4.10 -7.55
CA ASN A 384 -2.44 -5.29 -7.83
C ASN A 384 -0.98 -5.07 -7.40
N GLU A 385 -0.59 -5.59 -6.25
CA GLU A 385 0.73 -5.40 -5.66
C GLU A 385 1.87 -5.96 -6.51
N SER A 386 1.60 -6.99 -7.31
CA SER A 386 2.61 -7.54 -8.22
C SER A 386 2.98 -6.56 -9.34
N LEU A 387 2.00 -5.79 -9.83
CA LEU A 387 2.20 -4.83 -10.92
C LEU A 387 2.53 -3.41 -10.40
N TYR A 388 2.03 -3.06 -9.23
CA TYR A 388 2.14 -1.71 -8.67
C TYR A 388 2.67 -1.72 -7.21
N PRO A 389 3.82 -2.40 -6.92
CA PRO A 389 4.32 -2.49 -5.55
C PRO A 389 4.62 -1.13 -4.92
N TRP A 390 4.90 -0.11 -5.71
CA TRP A 390 5.14 1.25 -5.27
C TRP A 390 3.86 2.01 -4.83
N MET A 391 2.68 1.59 -5.29
CA MET A 391 1.39 2.14 -4.84
C MET A 391 0.94 1.49 -3.53
N ASP A 392 1.39 0.28 -3.26
CA ASP A 392 1.23 -0.41 -2.01
C ASP A 392 2.24 0.10 -0.98
N GLU A 393 3.49 -0.25 -1.12
CA GLU A 393 4.58 0.02 -0.17
C GLU A 393 4.97 1.50 -0.10
N GLY A 394 4.99 2.19 -1.26
CA GLY A 394 5.41 3.59 -1.33
C GLY A 394 4.37 4.54 -0.75
N PHE A 395 3.08 4.33 -1.01
CA PHE A 395 2.02 5.14 -0.42
C PHE A 395 1.89 4.86 1.07
N THR A 396 2.06 3.61 1.47
CA THR A 396 2.10 3.21 2.88
C THR A 396 3.28 3.84 3.61
N SER A 397 4.49 3.82 3.05
CA SER A 397 5.66 4.47 3.63
C SER A 397 5.49 5.98 3.76
N TYR A 398 4.91 6.63 2.73
CA TYR A 398 4.55 8.04 2.79
C TYR A 398 3.60 8.35 3.97
N ALA A 399 2.56 7.55 4.12
CA ALA A 399 1.59 7.72 5.19
C ALA A 399 2.18 7.40 6.56
N GLU A 400 3.03 6.36 6.67
CA GLU A 400 3.77 6.01 7.89
C GLU A 400 4.62 7.17 8.40
N ASP A 401 5.41 7.85 7.52
CA ASP A 401 6.25 8.99 7.93
C ASP A 401 5.40 10.11 8.53
N LEU A 402 4.22 10.42 7.93
CA LEU A 402 3.29 11.40 8.46
C LEU A 402 2.70 11.00 9.83
N VAL A 403 2.31 9.74 9.99
CA VAL A 403 1.77 9.21 11.26
C VAL A 403 2.86 9.21 12.33
N SER A 404 4.06 8.76 11.98
CA SER A 404 5.23 8.77 12.85
C SER A 404 5.60 10.19 13.31
N LYS A 405 5.60 11.17 12.39
CA LYS A 405 5.80 12.58 12.71
C LYS A 405 4.69 13.11 13.63
N PHE A 406 3.43 12.76 13.36
CA PHE A 406 2.30 13.16 14.20
C PHE A 406 2.45 12.63 15.64
N TYR A 407 2.78 11.35 15.79
CA TYR A 407 2.90 10.70 17.09
C TYR A 407 4.14 11.17 17.86
N ASN A 408 5.30 11.13 17.23
CA ASN A 408 6.60 11.44 17.86
C ASN A 408 6.89 12.94 17.97
N LYS A 409 6.13 13.80 17.26
CA LYS A 409 6.38 15.27 17.14
C LYS A 409 7.76 15.60 16.58
N LYS A 410 8.31 14.74 15.70
CA LYS A 410 9.62 14.89 15.07
C LYS A 410 9.54 14.60 13.58
N SER A 411 10.24 15.40 12.78
CA SER A 411 10.40 15.12 11.34
C SER A 411 11.39 13.98 11.10
N SER A 412 11.33 13.38 9.92
CA SER A 412 12.27 12.33 9.51
C SER A 412 13.72 12.87 9.41
N LEU A 413 13.91 14.12 8.99
CA LEU A 413 15.23 14.77 8.98
C LEU A 413 15.82 14.91 10.39
N GLN A 414 14.99 15.27 11.38
CA GLN A 414 15.44 15.33 12.77
C GLN A 414 15.89 13.96 13.28
N GLY A 415 15.15 12.90 12.93
CA GLY A 415 15.54 11.53 13.25
C GLY A 415 16.89 11.12 12.65
N LEU A 416 17.16 11.51 11.40
CA LEU A 416 18.45 11.28 10.74
C LEU A 416 19.59 12.08 11.39
N LYS A 417 19.36 13.35 11.78
CA LYS A 417 20.35 14.16 12.53
C LYS A 417 20.70 13.52 13.88
N GLU A 418 19.72 13.02 14.62
CA GLU A 418 19.95 12.31 15.89
C GLU A 418 20.72 11.00 15.66
N THR A 419 20.47 10.31 14.54
CA THR A 419 21.22 9.10 14.14
C THR A 419 22.68 9.43 13.85
N LEU A 420 22.95 10.54 13.15
CA LEU A 420 24.30 11.01 12.91
C LEU A 420 25.02 11.42 14.19
N GLN A 421 24.32 12.07 15.14
CA GLN A 421 24.89 12.40 16.46
C GLN A 421 25.32 11.14 17.24
N ARG A 422 24.54 10.04 17.15
CA ARG A 422 24.90 8.74 17.75
C ARG A 422 26.02 8.01 17.04
N ASN A 423 26.19 8.28 15.72
CA ASN A 423 27.25 7.72 14.88
C ASN A 423 27.92 8.79 14.02
N PRO A 424 28.78 9.65 14.60
CA PRO A 424 29.40 10.80 13.90
C PRO A 424 30.31 10.40 12.71
N ASN A 425 30.74 9.15 12.67
CA ASN A 425 31.64 8.64 11.61
C ASN A 425 30.88 8.23 10.34
N ASN A 426 29.55 8.31 10.31
CA ASN A 426 28.76 8.03 9.11
C ASN A 426 28.83 9.19 8.10
N LYS A 427 29.94 9.24 7.34
CA LYS A 427 30.17 10.29 6.33
C LYS A 427 29.08 10.37 5.29
N ASN A 428 28.57 9.22 4.82
CA ASN A 428 27.51 9.19 3.80
C ASN A 428 26.25 9.91 4.31
N LEU A 429 25.84 9.70 5.55
CA LEU A 429 24.71 10.40 6.13
C LEU A 429 25.01 11.89 6.35
N ALA A 430 26.23 12.24 6.78
CA ALA A 430 26.66 13.62 6.97
C ALA A 430 26.59 14.42 5.65
N ASP A 431 26.98 13.82 4.54
CA ASP A 431 26.93 14.43 3.21
C ASP A 431 25.50 14.59 2.66
N LEU A 432 24.58 13.72 3.08
CA LEU A 432 23.18 13.75 2.63
C LEU A 432 22.32 14.76 3.40
N ILE A 433 22.46 14.87 4.72
CA ILE A 433 21.62 15.74 5.55
C ILE A 433 21.42 17.16 4.99
N PRO A 434 22.44 17.87 4.48
CA PRO A 434 22.29 19.24 3.98
C PRO A 434 21.36 19.37 2.75
N ILE A 435 21.16 18.29 2.02
CA ILE A 435 20.40 18.29 0.76
C ILE A 435 19.01 17.64 0.87
N LEU A 436 18.69 17.06 2.03
CA LEU A 436 17.40 16.40 2.28
C LEU A 436 16.31 17.41 2.68
N PRO A 437 15.03 17.15 2.31
CA PRO A 437 13.90 17.90 2.82
C PRO A 437 13.67 17.62 4.32
N GLU A 438 12.79 18.38 4.97
CA GLU A 438 12.45 18.20 6.39
C GLU A 438 11.70 16.89 6.65
N ASP A 439 10.72 16.59 5.80
CA ASP A 439 9.91 15.37 5.88
C ASP A 439 10.34 14.36 4.81
N HIS A 440 10.02 13.08 4.99
CA HIS A 440 10.35 11.99 4.05
C HIS A 440 11.85 11.84 3.75
N SER A 441 12.71 12.39 4.60
CA SER A 441 14.17 12.45 4.39
C SER A 441 14.80 11.07 4.19
N SER A 442 14.31 10.03 4.88
CA SER A 442 14.79 8.66 4.74
C SER A 442 14.51 8.10 3.34
N ALA A 443 13.34 8.39 2.79
CA ALA A 443 12.97 7.99 1.43
C ALA A 443 13.83 8.70 0.38
N TYR A 444 14.06 10.00 0.52
CA TYR A 444 14.99 10.73 -0.37
C TYR A 444 16.40 10.16 -0.31
N ALA A 445 16.90 9.80 0.88
CA ALA A 445 18.21 9.16 1.03
C ALA A 445 18.26 7.80 0.29
N GLY A 446 17.21 6.98 0.41
CA GLY A 446 17.04 5.72 -0.31
C GLY A 446 16.98 5.92 -1.83
N TYR A 447 16.19 6.90 -2.29
CA TYR A 447 16.10 7.25 -3.71
C TYR A 447 17.45 7.69 -4.29
N TYR A 448 18.18 8.58 -3.61
CA TYR A 448 19.50 9.00 -4.08
C TYR A 448 20.52 7.85 -4.08
N ALA A 449 20.43 6.93 -3.12
CA ALA A 449 21.25 5.72 -3.12
C ALA A 449 20.92 4.83 -4.32
N LEU A 450 19.63 4.65 -4.64
CA LEU A 450 19.17 3.89 -5.80
C LEU A 450 19.70 4.49 -7.11
N VAL A 451 19.50 5.77 -7.35
CA VAL A 451 19.96 6.47 -8.56
C VAL A 451 21.48 6.34 -8.74
N LYS A 452 22.25 6.51 -7.66
CA LYS A 452 23.71 6.41 -7.69
C LYS A 452 24.23 4.99 -7.89
N SER A 453 23.44 3.98 -7.61
CA SER A 453 23.87 2.58 -7.60
C SER A 453 24.08 1.99 -8.99
N GLY A 454 23.38 2.51 -9.99
CA GLY A 454 23.31 1.93 -11.34
C GLY A 454 22.38 0.70 -11.44
N TYR A 455 21.65 0.36 -10.36
CA TYR A 455 20.68 -0.74 -10.33
C TYR A 455 19.22 -0.28 -10.44
N GLU A 456 18.99 1.01 -10.66
CA GLU A 456 17.63 1.54 -10.75
C GLU A 456 16.86 0.93 -11.93
N GLU A 457 15.64 0.54 -11.66
CA GLU A 457 14.66 0.05 -12.64
C GLU A 457 13.37 0.88 -12.53
N PRO A 458 12.56 0.99 -13.62
CA PRO A 458 11.30 1.72 -13.58
C PRO A 458 10.37 1.20 -12.48
N LEU A 459 9.54 2.06 -11.88
CA LEU A 459 8.52 1.65 -10.91
C LEU A 459 7.45 0.72 -11.52
N THR A 460 7.28 0.76 -12.86
CA THR A 460 6.40 -0.15 -13.61
C THR A 460 6.96 -1.57 -13.77
N THR A 461 8.16 -1.85 -13.25
CA THR A 461 8.71 -3.20 -13.23
C THR A 461 7.86 -4.08 -12.30
N HIS A 462 7.45 -5.26 -12.79
CA HIS A 462 6.75 -6.26 -11.97
C HIS A 462 7.59 -6.61 -10.73
N SER A 463 6.95 -6.73 -9.57
CA SER A 463 7.61 -6.87 -8.27
C SER A 463 8.65 -8.00 -8.21
N ASP A 464 8.36 -9.16 -8.83
CA ASP A 464 9.27 -10.30 -8.88
C ASP A 464 10.33 -10.21 -9.98
N HIS A 465 10.24 -9.24 -10.89
CA HIS A 465 11.15 -9.11 -12.03
C HIS A 465 12.33 -8.17 -11.79
N TYR A 466 12.36 -7.46 -10.69
CA TYR A 466 13.53 -6.66 -10.31
C TYR A 466 14.78 -7.52 -10.26
N ASN A 467 15.87 -7.03 -10.85
CA ASN A 467 17.13 -7.77 -10.92
C ASN A 467 17.84 -7.91 -9.56
N THR A 468 17.49 -7.07 -8.59
CA THR A 468 18.08 -7.09 -7.25
C THR A 468 17.03 -6.78 -6.17
N ASN A 469 17.21 -7.34 -4.96
CA ASN A 469 16.40 -6.97 -3.79
C ASN A 469 16.65 -5.49 -3.41
N PHE A 470 17.88 -5.01 -3.59
CA PHE A 470 18.23 -3.62 -3.35
C PHE A 470 17.41 -2.67 -4.23
N ALA A 471 17.32 -2.96 -5.54
CA ALA A 471 16.53 -2.16 -6.48
C ALA A 471 15.04 -2.19 -6.11
N TYR A 472 14.48 -3.38 -5.86
CA TYR A 472 13.09 -3.51 -5.45
C TYR A 472 12.77 -2.68 -4.20
N SER A 473 13.52 -2.86 -3.11
CA SER A 473 13.22 -2.19 -1.85
C SER A 473 13.31 -0.67 -1.97
N ASN A 474 14.34 -0.14 -2.64
CA ASN A 474 14.45 1.30 -2.82
C ASN A 474 13.47 1.86 -3.87
N ALA A 475 13.02 1.07 -4.84
CA ALA A 475 12.02 1.48 -5.81
C ALA A 475 10.61 1.47 -5.19
N ALA A 476 10.16 0.34 -4.67
CA ALA A 476 8.79 0.20 -4.14
C ALA A 476 8.57 1.12 -2.93
N TYR A 477 9.44 1.10 -1.94
CA TYR A 477 9.31 1.88 -0.71
C TYR A 477 9.78 3.32 -0.92
N ALA A 478 11.08 3.56 -1.08
CA ALA A 478 11.66 4.89 -1.05
C ALA A 478 11.25 5.75 -2.26
N LYS A 479 11.42 5.27 -3.50
CA LYS A 479 11.01 6.02 -4.69
C LYS A 479 9.50 6.16 -4.78
N GLY A 480 8.73 5.15 -4.33
CA GLY A 480 7.27 5.21 -4.24
C GLY A 480 6.77 6.26 -3.22
N GLU A 481 7.41 6.38 -2.06
CA GLU A 481 7.16 7.45 -1.08
C GLU A 481 7.51 8.83 -1.66
N VAL A 482 8.68 8.94 -2.29
CA VAL A 482 9.13 10.18 -2.93
C VAL A 482 8.19 10.60 -4.07
N PHE A 483 7.55 9.66 -4.78
CA PHE A 483 6.53 9.97 -5.77
C PHE A 483 5.41 10.82 -5.17
N MET A 484 4.93 10.49 -3.99
CA MET A 484 3.86 11.27 -3.33
C MET A 484 4.32 12.67 -2.93
N GLU A 485 5.56 12.82 -2.48
CA GLU A 485 6.10 14.14 -2.11
C GLU A 485 6.39 15.00 -3.35
N GLN A 486 6.88 14.38 -4.44
CA GLN A 486 7.02 15.06 -5.74
C GLN A 486 5.67 15.52 -6.30
N LEU A 487 4.62 14.71 -6.17
CA LEU A 487 3.27 15.13 -6.53
C LEU A 487 2.88 16.40 -5.76
N GLY A 488 3.13 16.42 -4.44
CA GLY A 488 2.90 17.60 -3.61
C GLY A 488 3.72 18.82 -4.03
N TYR A 489 4.95 18.63 -4.51
CA TYR A 489 5.75 19.71 -5.08
C TYR A 489 5.13 20.27 -6.38
N ILE A 490 4.54 19.42 -7.22
CA ILE A 490 3.96 19.79 -8.53
C ILE A 490 2.61 20.48 -8.37
N ILE A 491 1.71 19.97 -7.53
CA ILE A 491 0.32 20.43 -7.43
C ILE A 491 0.01 21.22 -6.14
N GLY A 492 0.99 21.34 -5.24
CA GLY A 492 0.83 21.88 -3.88
C GLY A 492 0.46 20.82 -2.85
N ALA A 493 1.02 20.91 -1.64
CA ALA A 493 0.85 19.91 -0.57
C ALA A 493 -0.62 19.76 -0.12
N ASP A 494 -1.34 20.88 0.07
CA ASP A 494 -2.76 20.85 0.44
C ASP A 494 -3.64 20.24 -0.65
N THR A 495 -3.27 20.40 -1.92
CA THR A 495 -3.97 19.79 -3.05
C THR A 495 -3.73 18.30 -3.08
N ARG A 496 -2.49 17.83 -2.86
CA ARG A 496 -2.17 16.40 -2.72
C ARG A 496 -2.95 15.74 -1.58
N ASP A 497 -3.08 16.40 -0.43
CA ASP A 497 -3.86 15.85 0.70
C ASP A 497 -5.35 15.68 0.31
N LYS A 498 -5.91 16.60 -0.47
CA LYS A 498 -7.27 16.46 -1.05
C LYS A 498 -7.35 15.31 -2.05
N VAL A 499 -6.29 15.11 -2.86
CA VAL A 499 -6.21 13.96 -3.79
C VAL A 499 -6.28 12.64 -3.05
N LEU A 500 -5.58 12.49 -1.93
CA LEU A 500 -5.61 11.26 -1.13
C LEU A 500 -7.02 10.94 -0.62
N LEU A 501 -7.72 11.94 -0.10
CA LEU A 501 -9.11 11.76 0.37
C LEU A 501 -10.07 11.44 -0.78
N GLU A 502 -9.92 12.11 -1.94
CA GLU A 502 -10.78 11.84 -3.09
C GLU A 502 -10.48 10.46 -3.71
N TYR A 503 -9.21 10.05 -3.73
CA TYR A 503 -8.81 8.72 -4.16
C TYR A 503 -9.44 7.63 -3.29
N TYR A 504 -9.44 7.81 -1.95
CA TYR A 504 -10.17 6.94 -1.05
C TYR A 504 -11.69 6.95 -1.36
N ASN A 505 -12.31 8.12 -1.52
CA ASN A 505 -13.74 8.24 -1.77
C ASN A 505 -14.18 7.52 -3.06
N GLU A 506 -13.39 7.64 -4.13
CA GLU A 506 -13.74 7.04 -5.42
C GLU A 506 -13.40 5.55 -5.51
N TRP A 507 -12.34 5.10 -4.84
CA TRP A 507 -11.72 3.80 -5.12
C TRP A 507 -11.69 2.81 -3.95
N HIS A 508 -12.12 3.14 -2.74
CA HIS A 508 -12.15 2.15 -1.66
C HIS A 508 -13.04 0.95 -2.01
N PHE A 509 -12.57 -0.24 -1.65
CA PHE A 509 -13.15 -1.54 -2.00
C PHE A 509 -13.19 -1.86 -3.51
N LYS A 510 -12.26 -1.26 -4.25
CA LYS A 510 -12.06 -1.54 -5.67
C LYS A 510 -10.60 -1.88 -5.94
N HIS A 511 -10.29 -2.14 -7.23
CA HIS A 511 -8.95 -2.41 -7.72
C HIS A 511 -8.44 -1.26 -8.60
N PRO A 512 -7.97 -0.15 -8.01
CA PRO A 512 -7.38 0.95 -8.77
C PRO A 512 -6.00 0.59 -9.28
N ASN A 513 -5.57 1.30 -10.33
CA ASN A 513 -4.21 1.27 -10.85
C ASN A 513 -3.59 2.67 -10.87
N SER A 514 -2.36 2.78 -11.37
CA SER A 514 -1.64 4.06 -11.41
C SER A 514 -2.32 5.13 -12.25
N SER A 515 -3.03 4.74 -13.33
CA SER A 515 -3.78 5.69 -14.17
C SER A 515 -4.99 6.24 -13.44
N ASP A 516 -5.67 5.42 -12.64
CA ASP A 516 -6.83 5.84 -11.84
C ASP A 516 -6.41 6.88 -10.79
N PHE A 517 -5.28 6.65 -10.10
CA PHE A 517 -4.74 7.62 -9.16
C PHE A 517 -4.39 8.95 -9.81
N ILE A 518 -3.71 8.92 -10.97
CA ILE A 518 -3.35 10.13 -11.72
C ILE A 518 -4.61 10.88 -12.20
N GLN A 519 -5.64 10.18 -12.66
CA GLN A 519 -6.91 10.82 -13.06
C GLN A 519 -7.58 11.56 -11.89
N VAL A 520 -7.57 10.97 -10.69
CA VAL A 520 -8.06 11.65 -9.48
C VAL A 520 -7.22 12.89 -9.19
N ALA A 521 -5.88 12.77 -9.27
CA ALA A 521 -4.98 13.90 -9.05
C ALA A 521 -5.19 15.04 -10.05
N GLU A 522 -5.38 14.72 -11.34
CA GLU A 522 -5.71 15.71 -12.38
C GLU A 522 -7.07 16.39 -12.13
N LYS A 523 -8.09 15.59 -11.76
CA LYS A 523 -9.42 16.09 -11.48
C LYS A 523 -9.43 17.07 -10.30
N VAL A 524 -8.70 16.77 -9.22
CA VAL A 524 -8.66 17.59 -8.00
C VAL A 524 -7.78 18.83 -8.19
N SER A 525 -6.65 18.70 -8.90
CA SER A 525 -5.69 19.80 -9.07
C SER A 525 -6.02 20.73 -10.24
N GLY A 526 -6.72 20.22 -11.26
CA GLY A 526 -6.90 20.91 -12.55
C GLY A 526 -5.62 20.94 -13.40
N ILE A 527 -4.60 20.16 -13.05
CA ILE A 527 -3.27 20.12 -13.67
C ILE A 527 -3.07 18.77 -14.39
N LYS A 528 -2.54 18.80 -15.61
CA LYS A 528 -2.19 17.57 -16.34
C LYS A 528 -0.94 16.92 -15.77
N LEU A 529 -1.00 15.60 -15.53
CA LEU A 529 0.02 14.83 -14.82
C LEU A 529 0.50 13.57 -15.57
N ASP A 530 0.00 13.32 -16.80
CA ASP A 530 0.42 12.17 -17.62
C ASP A 530 1.95 12.13 -17.81
N TRP A 531 2.56 13.30 -18.07
CA TRP A 531 4.00 13.46 -18.20
C TRP A 531 4.74 13.04 -16.92
N TYR A 532 4.18 13.39 -15.75
CA TYR A 532 4.79 13.05 -14.46
C TYR A 532 4.79 11.54 -14.23
N LYS A 533 3.65 10.88 -14.45
CA LYS A 533 3.54 9.41 -14.39
C LYS A 533 4.53 8.75 -15.36
N GLU A 534 4.57 9.22 -16.61
CA GLU A 534 5.47 8.67 -17.62
C GLU A 534 6.94 8.75 -17.18
N TYR A 535 7.42 9.96 -16.87
CA TYR A 535 8.83 10.15 -16.52
C TYR A 535 9.21 9.47 -15.21
N PHE A 536 8.42 9.64 -14.15
CA PHE A 536 8.79 9.16 -12.82
C PHE A 536 8.57 7.66 -12.64
N CYS A 537 7.47 7.11 -13.18
CA CYS A 537 7.14 5.69 -12.98
C CYS A 537 7.70 4.78 -14.06
N SER A 538 7.70 5.22 -15.33
CA SER A 538 8.03 4.34 -16.46
C SER A 538 9.48 4.47 -16.93
N THR A 539 10.27 5.38 -16.35
CA THR A 539 11.67 5.58 -16.70
C THR A 539 12.57 5.72 -15.47
N THR A 540 13.88 5.69 -15.71
CA THR A 540 14.91 5.99 -14.71
C THR A 540 15.55 7.38 -14.95
N LYS A 541 14.84 8.25 -15.65
CA LYS A 541 15.31 9.62 -15.93
C LYS A 541 15.26 10.47 -14.68
N THR A 542 16.31 11.24 -14.46
CA THR A 542 16.49 12.04 -13.25
C THR A 542 16.20 13.51 -13.47
N VAL A 543 15.83 14.20 -12.38
CA VAL A 543 15.75 15.65 -12.30
C VAL A 543 17.14 16.20 -11.99
N ASN A 544 17.55 17.22 -12.72
CA ASN A 544 18.74 18.02 -12.42
C ASN A 544 18.60 19.38 -13.10
N TYR A 545 18.54 20.44 -12.33
CA TYR A 545 18.49 21.83 -12.78
C TYR A 545 19.60 22.63 -12.14
N GLY A 546 20.15 23.60 -12.85
CA GLY A 546 21.21 24.46 -12.33
C GLY A 546 21.04 25.92 -12.69
N ILE A 547 21.64 26.78 -11.88
CA ILE A 547 21.80 28.21 -12.16
C ILE A 547 23.02 28.35 -13.06
N ASP A 548 22.79 28.77 -14.32
CA ASP A 548 23.82 28.83 -15.33
C ASP A 548 24.61 30.17 -15.28
N SER A 549 23.88 31.31 -15.28
CA SER A 549 24.50 32.64 -15.27
C SER A 549 23.52 33.72 -14.83
N LEU A 550 24.07 34.83 -14.31
CA LEU A 550 23.33 36.05 -13.95
C LEU A 550 24.00 37.25 -14.60
N TRP A 551 23.18 38.21 -15.08
CA TRP A 551 23.67 39.51 -15.56
C TRP A 551 22.63 40.57 -15.40
N GLU A 552 23.01 41.83 -15.40
CA GLU A 552 22.10 42.99 -15.38
C GLU A 552 22.02 43.65 -16.76
N GLU A 553 20.83 43.96 -17.22
CA GLU A 553 20.59 44.65 -18.47
C GLU A 553 19.51 45.70 -18.24
N VAL A 554 19.84 46.98 -18.42
CA VAL A 554 18.93 48.13 -18.26
C VAL A 554 18.20 48.16 -16.91
N GLY A 555 18.88 47.80 -15.81
CA GLY A 555 18.31 47.80 -14.44
C GLY A 555 17.43 46.62 -14.13
N VAL A 556 17.40 45.60 -14.98
CA VAL A 556 16.71 44.32 -14.79
C VAL A 556 17.75 43.25 -14.64
N THR A 557 17.67 42.42 -13.61
CA THR A 557 18.51 41.23 -13.47
C THR A 557 17.92 40.07 -14.27
N LYS A 558 18.77 39.43 -15.05
CA LYS A 558 18.43 38.23 -15.82
C LYS A 558 19.17 37.05 -15.23
N ILE A 559 18.41 35.96 -14.98
CA ILE A 559 18.91 34.73 -14.38
C ILE A 559 18.66 33.62 -15.38
N ARG A 560 19.72 33.01 -15.91
CA ARG A 560 19.59 31.86 -16.80
C ARG A 560 19.67 30.57 -16.00
N LEU A 561 18.60 29.79 -16.08
CA LEU A 561 18.47 28.45 -15.55
C LEU A 561 18.73 27.44 -16.66
N ARG A 562 19.28 26.28 -16.32
CA ARG A 562 19.52 25.17 -17.23
C ARG A 562 18.94 23.88 -16.71
N ARG A 563 18.20 23.17 -17.53
CA ARG A 563 17.81 21.78 -17.29
C ARG A 563 18.95 20.86 -17.76
N ILE A 564 19.53 20.10 -16.84
CA ILE A 564 20.64 19.16 -17.07
C ILE A 564 20.08 17.74 -17.12
N GLY A 565 19.15 17.42 -16.22
CA GLY A 565 18.47 16.13 -16.19
C GLY A 565 17.46 15.95 -17.32
N GLN A 566 17.03 14.72 -17.53
CA GLN A 566 16.10 14.39 -18.61
C GLN A 566 14.63 14.49 -18.20
N MET A 567 14.32 14.38 -16.90
CA MET A 567 12.96 14.58 -16.38
C MET A 567 12.69 16.08 -16.21
N PRO A 568 11.66 16.63 -16.88
CA PRO A 568 11.27 18.03 -16.70
C PRO A 568 10.47 18.21 -15.42
N MET A 569 10.58 19.41 -14.81
CA MET A 569 9.80 19.80 -13.61
C MET A 569 9.41 21.27 -13.68
N PRO A 570 8.33 21.72 -13.04
CA PRO A 570 8.12 23.13 -12.72
C PRO A 570 9.19 23.59 -11.72
N ILE A 571 9.52 24.88 -11.72
CA ILE A 571 10.63 25.40 -10.92
C ILE A 571 10.15 26.50 -9.97
N ASP A 572 10.44 26.32 -8.68
CA ASP A 572 10.46 27.36 -7.68
C ASP A 572 11.88 27.95 -7.59
N LEU A 573 12.03 29.24 -7.81
CA LEU A 573 13.30 29.97 -7.71
C LEU A 573 13.16 31.05 -6.63
N GLN A 574 13.92 30.94 -5.56
CA GLN A 574 13.95 31.94 -4.50
C GLN A 574 15.11 32.90 -4.71
N LEU A 575 14.80 34.19 -4.59
CA LEU A 575 15.80 35.26 -4.47
C LEU A 575 15.88 35.70 -3.01
N THR A 576 17.10 35.90 -2.52
CA THR A 576 17.37 36.51 -1.21
C THR A 576 18.06 37.87 -1.44
N PHE A 577 17.58 38.93 -0.76
CA PHE A 577 18.09 40.26 -0.90
C PHE A 577 18.99 40.66 0.28
N LYS A 578 19.71 41.79 0.13
CA LYS A 578 20.63 42.33 1.16
C LYS A 578 19.96 42.66 2.48
N ASP A 579 18.68 42.99 2.49
CA ASP A 579 17.89 43.27 3.68
C ASP A 579 17.35 41.99 4.35
N GLY A 580 17.65 40.81 3.80
CA GLY A 580 17.19 39.50 4.28
C GLY A 580 15.78 39.12 3.80
N SER A 581 15.09 40.00 3.03
CA SER A 581 13.81 39.63 2.40
C SER A 581 13.99 38.58 1.31
N THR A 582 12.91 37.84 1.00
CA THR A 582 12.91 36.82 -0.06
C THR A 582 11.71 37.03 -1.00
N GLU A 583 11.90 36.69 -2.28
CA GLU A 583 10.85 36.57 -3.28
C GLU A 583 10.89 35.21 -3.95
N MET A 584 9.73 34.67 -4.27
CA MET A 584 9.57 33.43 -5.01
C MET A 584 9.21 33.71 -6.46
N HIS A 585 9.92 33.14 -7.39
CA HIS A 585 9.63 33.16 -8.81
C HIS A 585 9.28 31.74 -9.26
N TYR A 586 8.09 31.54 -9.82
CA TYR A 586 7.59 30.23 -10.22
C TYR A 586 7.46 30.13 -11.73
N MET A 587 8.06 29.12 -12.31
CA MET A 587 7.97 28.77 -13.72
C MET A 587 7.20 27.46 -13.84
N PRO A 588 5.91 27.47 -14.24
CA PRO A 588 5.17 26.24 -14.53
C PRO A 588 5.79 25.50 -15.73
N LEU A 589 5.64 24.18 -15.77
CA LEU A 589 6.01 23.39 -16.94
C LEU A 589 4.87 23.44 -17.96
N ASN A 590 5.17 23.62 -19.23
CA ASN A 590 4.13 23.72 -20.27
C ASN A 590 3.28 22.43 -20.43
N LEU A 591 3.75 21.28 -19.96
CA LEU A 591 2.99 20.03 -19.97
C LEU A 591 1.89 19.97 -18.90
N MET A 592 1.91 20.90 -17.95
CA MET A 592 0.94 20.95 -16.85
C MET A 592 -0.41 21.56 -17.26
N PHE A 593 -0.43 22.43 -18.27
CA PHE A 593 -1.61 23.22 -18.66
C PHE A 593 -2.28 23.93 -17.48
N GLY A 594 -1.49 24.32 -16.49
CA GLY A 594 -1.90 24.96 -15.26
C GLY A 594 -0.71 25.25 -14.34
N GLU A 595 -1.01 25.77 -13.16
CA GLU A 595 -0.01 26.12 -12.16
C GLU A 595 -0.45 25.70 -10.75
N LYS A 596 0.51 25.36 -9.89
CA LYS A 596 0.19 25.08 -8.49
C LYS A 596 -0.23 26.36 -7.74
N PRO A 597 -1.09 26.26 -6.72
CA PRO A 597 -1.40 27.39 -5.85
C PRO A 597 -0.14 27.88 -5.09
N ASN A 598 -0.18 29.13 -4.63
CA ASN A 598 0.87 29.64 -3.75
C ASN A 598 0.81 28.94 -2.39
N GLU A 599 1.85 28.20 -2.03
CA GLU A 599 1.94 27.45 -0.76
C GLU A 599 2.33 28.36 0.44
N ASN A 600 2.85 29.57 0.19
CA ASN A 600 3.24 30.52 1.23
C ASN A 600 2.70 31.92 0.93
N ALA A 601 1.50 32.22 1.40
CA ALA A 601 0.85 33.51 1.18
C ALA A 601 1.60 34.72 1.80
N ALA A 602 2.51 34.50 2.75
CA ALA A 602 3.32 35.53 3.37
C ALA A 602 4.54 35.96 2.51
N GLN A 603 4.95 35.09 1.55
CA GLN A 603 6.06 35.39 0.65
C GLN A 603 5.52 35.96 -0.68
N LYS A 604 6.14 37.01 -1.18
CA LYS A 604 5.83 37.54 -2.51
C LYS A 604 6.17 36.43 -3.54
N ARG A 605 5.22 36.12 -4.41
CA ARG A 605 5.36 35.15 -5.49
C ARG A 605 5.04 35.81 -6.83
N GLU A 606 5.94 35.64 -7.79
CA GLU A 606 5.73 36.04 -9.19
C GLU A 606 5.66 34.77 -10.03
N VAL A 607 4.62 34.64 -10.85
CA VAL A 607 4.46 33.52 -11.80
C VAL A 607 4.93 34.01 -13.16
N HIS A 608 5.87 33.28 -13.76
CA HIS A 608 6.42 33.56 -15.07
C HIS A 608 5.72 32.74 -16.15
N GLU A 609 6.06 33.02 -17.42
CA GLU A 609 5.63 32.18 -18.52
C GLU A 609 6.12 30.74 -18.33
N GLU A 610 5.38 29.78 -18.88
CA GLU A 610 5.69 28.36 -18.77
C GLU A 610 7.05 28.00 -19.39
N TRP A 611 7.83 27.17 -18.70
CA TRP A 611 9.04 26.59 -19.27
C TRP A 611 8.68 25.44 -20.20
N ARG A 612 8.98 25.60 -21.50
CA ARG A 612 8.74 24.55 -22.49
C ARG A 612 9.74 23.44 -22.30
N TRP A 613 9.23 22.23 -22.09
CA TRP A 613 10.06 21.05 -21.77
C TRP A 613 11.15 20.73 -22.79
N THR A 614 10.99 21.14 -24.05
CA THR A 614 12.02 20.97 -25.10
C THR A 614 13.18 21.96 -25.00
N HIS A 615 13.02 23.06 -24.24
CA HIS A 615 14.03 24.09 -24.12
C HIS A 615 15.03 23.73 -23.00
N PRO A 616 16.34 23.66 -23.28
CA PRO A 616 17.34 23.31 -22.28
C PRO A 616 17.61 24.43 -21.27
N THR A 617 17.24 25.66 -21.59
CA THR A 617 17.46 26.84 -20.75
C THR A 617 16.23 27.70 -20.67
N TYR A 618 16.13 28.47 -19.59
CA TYR A 618 15.11 29.49 -19.35
C TYR A 618 15.75 30.74 -18.75
N VAL A 619 15.30 31.93 -19.15
CA VAL A 619 15.79 33.19 -18.58
C VAL A 619 14.66 33.83 -17.79
N VAL A 620 14.87 33.95 -16.47
CA VAL A 620 13.99 34.70 -15.57
C VAL A 620 14.43 36.16 -15.57
N GLU A 621 13.50 37.09 -15.80
CA GLU A 621 13.74 38.51 -15.67
C GLU A 621 13.12 39.05 -14.37
N VAL A 622 13.93 39.65 -13.52
CA VAL A 622 13.49 40.20 -12.22
C VAL A 622 13.77 41.68 -12.12
N LYS A 623 12.80 42.47 -11.66
CA LYS A 623 12.86 43.94 -11.61
C LYS A 623 13.66 44.44 -10.39
N HIS A 624 14.85 43.86 -10.19
CA HIS A 624 15.79 44.19 -9.13
C HIS A 624 17.17 44.37 -9.73
N LYS A 625 18.01 45.18 -9.11
CA LYS A 625 19.41 45.29 -9.47
C LYS A 625 20.15 44.04 -9.03
N LEU A 626 21.08 43.58 -9.85
CA LEU A 626 21.87 42.40 -9.54
C LEU A 626 22.63 42.57 -8.20
N THR A 627 23.10 43.76 -7.93
CA THR A 627 23.79 44.08 -6.66
C THR A 627 22.92 44.01 -5.41
N ASP A 628 21.59 44.00 -5.51
CA ASP A 628 20.69 43.87 -4.37
C ASP A 628 20.43 42.43 -3.96
N ILE A 629 20.75 41.46 -4.84
CA ILE A 629 20.55 40.04 -4.65
C ILE A 629 21.80 39.45 -3.99
N THR A 630 21.61 38.67 -2.92
CA THR A 630 22.68 37.98 -2.18
C THR A 630 22.70 36.47 -2.43
N ALA A 631 21.55 35.87 -2.77
CA ALA A 631 21.49 34.45 -3.17
C ALA A 631 20.35 34.19 -4.13
N VAL A 632 20.54 33.18 -4.96
CA VAL A 632 19.54 32.59 -5.86
C VAL A 632 19.50 31.10 -5.58
N GLU A 633 18.31 30.55 -5.34
CA GLU A 633 18.17 29.12 -4.99
C GLU A 633 16.99 28.48 -5.73
N ILE A 634 17.25 27.38 -6.45
CA ILE A 634 16.23 26.51 -7.05
C ILE A 634 15.73 25.57 -5.97
N ASP A 635 14.40 25.49 -5.82
CA ASP A 635 13.70 24.64 -4.85
C ASP A 635 14.28 24.75 -3.43
N PRO A 636 14.05 25.85 -2.73
CA PRO A 636 14.51 26.03 -1.34
C PRO A 636 13.85 25.05 -0.37
N SER A 637 12.72 24.43 -0.77
CA SER A 637 12.06 23.38 0.02
C SER A 637 12.81 22.04 0.03
N LYS A 638 13.71 21.82 -0.92
CA LYS A 638 14.43 20.58 -1.18
C LYS A 638 13.54 19.38 -1.52
N ARG A 639 12.27 19.62 -1.84
CA ARG A 639 11.30 18.57 -2.20
C ARG A 639 11.51 18.03 -3.61
N MET A 640 12.02 18.84 -4.54
CA MET A 640 12.37 18.37 -5.88
C MET A 640 13.51 17.35 -5.82
N THR A 641 13.39 16.23 -6.53
CA THR A 641 14.36 15.12 -6.54
C THR A 641 15.62 15.43 -7.36
N ASP A 642 16.13 16.64 -7.26
CA ASP A 642 17.35 17.04 -7.98
C ASP A 642 18.56 16.24 -7.50
N VAL A 643 19.21 15.53 -8.43
CA VAL A 643 20.31 14.60 -8.11
C VAL A 643 21.64 15.32 -7.89
N ASP A 644 21.72 16.61 -8.19
CA ASP A 644 22.92 17.45 -7.94
C ASP A 644 22.57 18.80 -7.34
N ARG A 645 22.16 18.79 -6.08
CA ARG A 645 21.74 20.00 -5.35
C ARG A 645 22.83 21.08 -5.24
N LYS A 646 24.09 20.80 -5.59
CA LYS A 646 25.18 21.77 -5.53
C LYS A 646 25.04 22.87 -6.57
N ASN A 647 24.36 22.60 -7.68
CA ASN A 647 24.13 23.58 -8.75
C ASN A 647 22.82 24.37 -8.57
N ASN A 648 22.04 24.06 -7.51
CA ASN A 648 20.76 24.74 -7.22
C ASN A 648 20.94 26.06 -6.46
N LEU A 649 22.07 26.28 -5.78
CA LEU A 649 22.32 27.48 -4.97
C LEU A 649 23.51 28.25 -5.52
N LEU A 650 23.31 29.56 -5.70
CA LEU A 650 24.36 30.52 -6.02
C LEU A 650 24.35 31.66 -5.01
N GLU A 651 25.39 31.75 -4.18
CA GLU A 651 25.62 32.86 -3.28
C GLU A 651 26.45 33.95 -3.98
N LEU A 652 26.02 35.19 -3.87
CA LEU A 652 26.66 36.34 -4.47
C LEU A 652 27.35 37.18 -3.39
N LYS A 653 28.60 37.53 -3.63
CA LYS A 653 29.43 38.35 -2.75
C LYS A 653 29.69 39.69 -3.45
N TRP A 654 29.24 40.78 -2.85
CA TRP A 654 29.40 42.13 -3.38
C TRP A 654 30.36 42.95 -2.51
#